data_7b67b53ac837101383d1b29a07e121f6
#
_entry.id   7b67b53ac837101383d1b29a07e121f6
#
_cell.length_a   1.000
_cell.length_b   1.000
_cell.length_c   1.000
_cell.angle_alpha   90.00
_cell.angle_beta   90.00
_cell.angle_gamma   90.00
#
_symmetry.space_group_name_H-M   'P 1'
#
loop_
_entity.id
_entity.type
_entity.pdbx_description
1 polymer ?
#
loop_
_entity_poly.entity_id
_entity_poly.type
_entity_poly.pdbx_seq_one_letter_code
_entity_poly.pdbx_strand_id
1 'polypeptide(L)'
;MQKFFLVLSFFLTQNFMFSQSIDMERKLKTEQEAIKKKSEGEKKDTLTTDYYKIFYLDGRMETVDTSISINKDYKFNFLREDSFDLISFANSAHTYNKLAYNLKDFSKPDIGARGKHFHYFEKEDIGYYNVPTPFTEIFAKSTYEQGQILDMLVSVNLNPQYNFTIAHKGYKSLGKYLNTRSRGNQFRFISNFKSKNQLSQWRLHFVSQNIFNKENGGLDPDSIYFFEQATNYFVLDEFGNQIENEDGTFEMIEYDGYLDRSRLGPTLFAEGSLYSKRFFSDFERIIFKNKKEKTNTLAVSYQFTHEYKKVKYIDPMNNKTFGEVLEFIKDGQTVSDLNRFIEQENRLIFSSDSKIGRLKLSYSLTNWNNNFKIYDNQDINDSIFELAEDQSNISFDWKKIFEKYTFELNFNKSSKDSFKSDFISLNIKGNPLKNINFELSSLIIERSPNFNFKFYRSAYESYNWFNDSLYDEKTSNINLKISYKDLFVLTADYNEIDNYTFFRENTNALTGETDTKRLASVNQADVKINYYSFKLFSKVDFGKFSIVNTARYQKKEQEFSFGNLSTLNVPEWVTRNTIMYSADVFNKSLFIQTGITFNYFTKFFADYYNPLISEFVTQNYKEIGDYPRFDFFFNAKIQQTRVFIKVEHLNSSFTGYDYYSDPFSPYRDMSVRLGLVWNFFS
;
A
#
# COMPACT_ATOMS: atom_id res chain seq x y z
N MET A 1 -3.80 25.89 -11.28
CA MET A 1 -5.20 25.57 -11.58
C MET A 1 -5.75 26.34 -12.79
N GLN A 2 -5.64 27.67 -12.85
CA GLN A 2 -6.15 28.46 -14.00
C GLN A 2 -5.57 28.07 -15.39
N LYS A 3 -4.28 27.74 -15.47
CA LYS A 3 -3.64 27.31 -16.74
C LYS A 3 -4.04 25.90 -17.20
N PHE A 4 -4.48 25.04 -16.29
CA PHE A 4 -4.95 23.69 -16.62
C PHE A 4 -6.38 23.71 -17.18
N PHE A 5 -7.24 24.59 -16.65
CA PHE A 5 -8.59 24.81 -17.18
C PHE A 5 -8.56 25.41 -18.59
N LEU A 6 -7.59 26.26 -18.87
CA LEU A 6 -7.43 26.89 -20.21
C LEU A 6 -7.01 25.87 -21.28
N VAL A 7 -6.15 24.90 -20.91
CA VAL A 7 -5.74 23.82 -21.84
C VAL A 7 -6.90 22.83 -22.07
N LEU A 8 -7.67 22.51 -21.04
CA LEU A 8 -8.84 21.66 -21.20
C LEU A 8 -9.96 22.32 -22.00
N SER A 9 -10.18 23.64 -21.83
CA SER A 9 -11.13 24.39 -22.62
C SER A 9 -10.69 24.56 -24.09
N PHE A 10 -9.37 24.68 -24.32
CA PHE A 10 -8.82 24.78 -25.69
C PHE A 10 -8.96 23.45 -26.46
N PHE A 11 -8.80 22.31 -25.79
CA PHE A 11 -9.05 21.00 -26.43
C PHE A 11 -10.54 20.71 -26.67
N LEU A 12 -11.43 21.22 -25.84
CA LEU A 12 -12.88 21.09 -26.02
C LEU A 12 -13.42 22.01 -27.10
N THR A 13 -12.82 23.18 -27.30
CA THR A 13 -13.30 24.15 -28.32
C THR A 13 -12.77 23.86 -29.72
N GLN A 14 -11.62 23.20 -29.88
CA GLN A 14 -11.11 22.83 -31.22
C GLN A 14 -11.86 21.68 -31.89
N ASN A 15 -12.51 20.81 -31.14
CA ASN A 15 -13.31 19.72 -31.70
C ASN A 15 -14.74 20.16 -32.15
N PHE A 16 -15.14 21.40 -31.88
CA PHE A 16 -16.46 21.90 -32.26
C PHE A 16 -16.48 22.64 -33.63
N MET A 17 -15.32 22.79 -34.29
CA MET A 17 -15.25 23.60 -35.54
C MET A 17 -15.04 22.78 -36.83
N PHE A 18 -15.09 21.47 -36.81
CA PHE A 18 -15.02 20.69 -38.05
C PHE A 18 -16.10 19.60 -38.08
N SER A 19 -17.29 19.96 -38.51
CA SER A 19 -18.18 19.16 -39.36
C SER A 19 -19.52 19.85 -39.56
N GLN A 20 -19.64 20.64 -40.57
CA GLN A 20 -20.92 20.95 -41.16
C GLN A 20 -21.01 20.22 -42.52
N SER A 21 -21.68 19.09 -42.52
CA SER A 21 -22.35 18.61 -43.75
C SER A 21 -23.76 18.15 -43.36
N ILE A 22 -24.73 18.74 -44.05
CA ILE A 22 -26.17 18.56 -43.87
C ILE A 22 -26.61 17.07 -43.98
N ASP A 23 -25.84 16.22 -44.64
CA ASP A 23 -26.12 14.80 -44.77
C ASP A 23 -25.81 13.98 -43.52
N MET A 24 -24.92 14.44 -42.67
CA MET A 24 -24.58 13.78 -41.42
C MET A 24 -25.62 14.04 -40.32
N GLU A 25 -26.20 15.21 -40.28
CA GLU A 25 -27.34 15.53 -39.38
C GLU A 25 -28.59 14.71 -39.71
N ARG A 26 -28.87 14.47 -41.00
CA ARG A 26 -29.99 13.58 -41.39
C ARG A 26 -29.75 12.11 -40.99
N LYS A 27 -28.55 11.59 -41.18
CA LYS A 27 -28.21 10.24 -40.73
C LYS A 27 -28.26 10.09 -39.20
N LEU A 28 -27.71 11.05 -38.47
CA LEU A 28 -27.77 11.07 -37.00
C LEU A 28 -29.21 11.18 -36.48
N LYS A 29 -30.06 11.99 -37.08
CA LYS A 29 -31.49 12.05 -36.72
C LYS A 29 -32.21 10.72 -37.00
N THR A 30 -31.94 10.08 -38.15
CA THR A 30 -32.57 8.79 -38.49
C THR A 30 -32.08 7.67 -37.57
N GLU A 31 -30.81 7.65 -37.19
CA GLU A 31 -30.29 6.70 -36.19
C GLU A 31 -30.81 7.00 -34.78
N GLN A 32 -30.93 8.26 -34.40
CA GLN A 32 -31.51 8.62 -33.09
C GLN A 32 -33.01 8.32 -33.02
N GLU A 33 -33.78 8.48 -34.10
CA GLU A 33 -35.17 8.07 -34.17
C GLU A 33 -35.35 6.55 -34.22
N ALA A 34 -34.43 5.79 -34.86
CA ALA A 34 -34.41 4.36 -34.86
C ALA A 34 -34.03 3.79 -33.45
N ILE A 35 -33.10 4.44 -32.77
CA ILE A 35 -32.74 4.13 -31.37
C ILE A 35 -33.89 4.48 -30.41
N LYS A 36 -34.59 5.62 -30.66
CA LYS A 36 -35.74 6.02 -29.86
C LYS A 36 -36.95 5.08 -30.05
N LYS A 37 -37.22 4.62 -31.28
CA LYS A 37 -38.25 3.62 -31.55
C LYS A 37 -37.94 2.22 -31.02
N LYS A 38 -36.64 1.85 -30.94
CA LYS A 38 -36.21 0.60 -30.28
C LYS A 38 -36.30 0.68 -28.76
N SER A 39 -36.14 1.87 -28.16
CA SER A 39 -36.22 2.09 -26.72
C SER A 39 -37.65 2.16 -26.16
N GLU A 40 -38.66 2.36 -27.00
CA GLU A 40 -40.07 2.44 -26.59
C GLU A 40 -40.79 1.06 -26.56
N GLY A 41 -40.13 0.01 -27.10
CA GLY A 41 -40.72 -1.35 -27.18
C GLY A 41 -40.04 -2.42 -26.32
N GLU A 42 -38.87 -2.18 -25.76
CA GLU A 42 -38.19 -3.09 -24.87
C GLU A 42 -38.22 -2.56 -23.43
N LYS A 43 -38.64 -3.44 -22.47
CA LYS A 43 -38.42 -3.19 -21.05
C LYS A 43 -37.04 -2.64 -20.89
N LYS A 44 -36.87 -1.46 -20.28
CA LYS A 44 -35.58 -0.90 -19.87
C LYS A 44 -34.91 -1.94 -18.99
N ASP A 45 -34.03 -2.75 -19.57
CA ASP A 45 -33.02 -3.47 -18.79
C ASP A 45 -32.19 -2.42 -18.09
N THR A 46 -32.47 -2.20 -16.82
CA THR A 46 -31.68 -1.31 -15.98
C THR A 46 -30.26 -1.87 -15.98
N LEU A 47 -29.32 -1.17 -16.61
CA LEU A 47 -27.92 -1.50 -16.61
C LEU A 47 -27.47 -1.68 -15.18
N THR A 48 -27.17 -2.93 -14.78
CA THR A 48 -26.68 -3.25 -13.45
C THR A 48 -25.16 -2.98 -13.41
N THR A 49 -24.62 -2.80 -12.20
CA THR A 49 -23.17 -2.59 -11.98
C THR A 49 -22.31 -3.73 -12.49
N ASP A 50 -22.87 -4.92 -12.73
CA ASP A 50 -22.20 -6.10 -13.28
C ASP A 50 -21.62 -5.90 -14.69
N TYR A 51 -22.14 -4.93 -15.43
CA TYR A 51 -21.61 -4.56 -16.75
C TYR A 51 -20.39 -3.63 -16.68
N TYR A 52 -20.10 -3.01 -15.53
CA TYR A 52 -18.97 -2.12 -15.32
C TYR A 52 -17.80 -2.93 -14.78
N LYS A 53 -16.88 -3.32 -15.67
CA LYS A 53 -15.79 -4.26 -15.36
C LYS A 53 -14.45 -3.55 -15.25
N ILE A 54 -13.63 -4.03 -14.31
CA ILE A 54 -12.26 -3.58 -14.08
C ILE A 54 -11.35 -4.82 -14.22
N PHE A 55 -10.37 -4.76 -15.09
CA PHE A 55 -9.41 -5.82 -15.34
C PHE A 55 -8.03 -5.41 -14.85
N TYR A 56 -7.30 -6.33 -14.27
CA TYR A 56 -5.93 -6.11 -13.79
C TYR A 56 -4.93 -6.94 -14.59
N LEU A 57 -3.64 -6.62 -14.49
CA LEU A 57 -2.57 -7.31 -15.20
C LEU A 57 -2.38 -8.76 -14.72
N ASP A 58 -2.64 -9.04 -13.46
CA ASP A 58 -2.62 -10.37 -12.84
C ASP A 58 -3.80 -11.28 -13.25
N GLY A 59 -4.73 -10.77 -14.04
CA GLY A 59 -5.92 -11.48 -14.51
C GLY A 59 -7.11 -11.41 -13.58
N ARG A 60 -7.04 -10.69 -12.47
CA ARG A 60 -8.23 -10.38 -11.64
C ARG A 60 -9.23 -9.57 -12.47
N MET A 61 -10.49 -9.82 -12.23
CA MET A 61 -11.60 -9.05 -12.78
C MET A 61 -12.55 -8.67 -11.63
N GLU A 62 -12.85 -7.41 -11.52
CA GLU A 62 -13.78 -6.86 -10.55
C GLU A 62 -14.92 -6.11 -11.24
N THR A 63 -16.02 -5.91 -10.55
CA THR A 63 -17.10 -5.02 -10.97
C THR A 63 -17.11 -3.77 -10.10
N VAL A 64 -17.62 -2.66 -10.64
CA VAL A 64 -17.78 -1.44 -9.86
C VAL A 64 -18.73 -1.70 -8.70
N ASP A 65 -18.27 -1.38 -7.50
CA ASP A 65 -18.95 -1.70 -6.27
C ASP A 65 -19.60 -0.47 -5.64
N THR A 66 -20.92 -0.48 -5.58
CA THR A 66 -21.76 0.57 -5.00
C THR A 66 -22.42 0.16 -3.68
N SER A 67 -22.14 -1.06 -3.16
CA SER A 67 -22.74 -1.54 -1.92
C SER A 67 -22.10 -0.90 -0.68
N ILE A 68 -22.83 -0.90 0.42
CA ILE A 68 -22.33 -0.57 1.75
C ILE A 68 -22.23 -1.85 2.57
N SER A 69 -21.07 -2.09 3.19
CA SER A 69 -20.84 -3.13 4.18
C SER A 69 -19.67 -2.73 5.06
N ILE A 70 -19.50 -3.39 6.22
CA ILE A 70 -18.34 -3.14 7.07
C ILE A 70 -17.02 -3.34 6.34
N ASN A 71 -16.95 -4.28 5.40
CA ASN A 71 -15.76 -4.52 4.58
C ASN A 71 -15.41 -3.33 3.67
N LYS A 72 -16.38 -2.45 3.41
CA LYS A 72 -16.15 -1.22 2.62
C LYS A 72 -15.46 -0.12 3.40
N ASP A 73 -15.41 -0.18 4.71
CA ASP A 73 -14.64 0.74 5.54
C ASP A 73 -13.15 0.72 5.16
N TYR A 74 -12.61 -0.43 4.73
CA TYR A 74 -11.26 -0.54 4.20
C TYR A 74 -11.04 0.33 2.95
N LYS A 75 -12.04 0.35 2.06
CA LYS A 75 -11.99 1.12 0.81
C LYS A 75 -12.11 2.62 1.04
N PHE A 76 -12.55 3.02 2.21
CA PHE A 76 -12.69 4.42 2.59
C PHE A 76 -11.53 4.94 3.43
N ASN A 77 -10.61 4.08 3.84
CA ASN A 77 -9.34 4.53 4.40
C ASN A 77 -8.42 5.08 3.28
N PHE A 78 -7.25 5.57 3.67
CA PHE A 78 -6.31 6.14 2.71
C PHE A 78 -5.79 5.11 1.69
N LEU A 79 -5.55 3.87 2.11
CA LEU A 79 -5.02 2.79 1.26
C LEU A 79 -6.09 2.22 0.32
N ARG A 80 -7.37 2.34 0.68
CA ARG A 80 -8.51 1.71 0.00
C ARG A 80 -8.44 0.18 -0.03
N GLU A 81 -7.75 -0.40 0.95
CA GLU A 81 -7.60 -1.84 1.17
C GLU A 81 -7.75 -2.19 2.64
N ASP A 82 -7.79 -3.49 2.97
CA ASP A 82 -7.88 -3.95 4.34
C ASP A 82 -6.56 -3.73 5.10
N SER A 83 -6.60 -2.87 6.13
CA SER A 83 -5.47 -2.56 7.00
C SER A 83 -5.40 -3.43 8.26
N PHE A 84 -6.05 -4.60 8.29
CA PHE A 84 -6.09 -5.47 9.48
C PHE A 84 -4.69 -5.84 10.00
N ASP A 85 -3.77 -6.11 9.10
CA ASP A 85 -2.40 -6.53 9.42
C ASP A 85 -1.41 -5.34 9.54
N LEU A 86 -1.94 -4.12 9.70
CA LEU A 86 -1.17 -2.88 9.73
C LEU A 86 -1.62 -1.97 10.86
N ILE A 87 -0.68 -1.25 11.47
CA ILE A 87 -0.96 -0.11 12.32
C ILE A 87 -0.47 1.17 11.64
N SER A 88 -1.38 2.12 11.42
CA SER A 88 -1.03 3.41 10.80
C SER A 88 -0.32 4.32 11.77
N PHE A 89 0.61 5.13 11.29
CA PHE A 89 1.15 6.26 12.03
C PHE A 89 0.08 7.33 12.26
N ALA A 90 0.38 8.30 13.11
CA ALA A 90 -0.61 9.27 13.59
C ALA A 90 -1.29 10.08 12.50
N ASN A 91 -0.60 10.41 11.39
CA ASN A 91 -1.18 11.20 10.31
C ASN A 91 -1.56 10.36 9.08
N SER A 92 -2.50 10.87 8.29
CA SER A 92 -2.86 10.29 6.99
C SER A 92 -1.67 10.35 6.03
N ALA A 93 -1.48 9.30 5.25
CA ALA A 93 -0.38 9.19 4.28
C ALA A 93 1.04 9.21 4.87
N HIS A 94 1.19 8.98 6.17
CA HIS A 94 2.41 8.48 6.76
C HIS A 94 2.52 6.97 6.57
N THR A 95 3.63 6.40 6.99
CA THR A 95 3.89 4.96 6.88
C THR A 95 2.96 4.11 7.77
N TYR A 96 3.09 2.81 7.67
CA TYR A 96 2.41 1.82 8.49
C TYR A 96 3.42 0.83 9.04
N ASN A 97 3.30 0.47 10.31
CA ASN A 97 4.02 -0.65 10.87
C ASN A 97 3.26 -1.96 10.60
N LYS A 98 3.97 -3.06 10.43
CA LYS A 98 3.39 -4.36 10.10
C LYS A 98 3.08 -5.14 11.36
N LEU A 99 1.87 -5.68 11.46
CA LEU A 99 1.43 -6.59 12.52
C LEU A 99 1.50 -8.06 12.08
N ALA A 100 1.97 -8.34 10.87
CA ALA A 100 2.14 -9.69 10.37
C ALA A 100 3.25 -9.73 9.30
N TYR A 101 3.93 -10.86 9.21
CA TYR A 101 4.79 -11.14 8.08
C TYR A 101 3.93 -11.52 6.87
N ASN A 102 4.17 -10.87 5.76
CA ASN A 102 3.58 -11.20 4.47
C ASN A 102 4.70 -11.35 3.44
N LEU A 103 4.83 -12.55 2.92
CA LEU A 103 5.66 -12.78 1.75
C LEU A 103 5.00 -12.14 0.54
N LYS A 104 5.57 -11.03 0.07
CA LYS A 104 5.16 -10.49 -1.21
C LYS A 104 5.92 -11.23 -2.31
N ASP A 105 5.17 -11.68 -3.30
CA ASP A 105 5.71 -12.28 -4.50
C ASP A 105 6.33 -11.17 -5.36
N PHE A 106 7.65 -11.06 -5.32
CA PHE A 106 8.40 -10.11 -6.14
C PHE A 106 9.26 -10.85 -7.13
N SER A 107 8.94 -10.66 -8.38
CA SER A 107 9.75 -11.19 -9.47
C SER A 107 11.06 -10.42 -9.71
N LYS A 108 11.40 -9.47 -8.86
CA LYS A 108 12.63 -8.66 -8.96
C LYS A 108 12.91 -7.86 -7.68
N PRO A 109 14.19 -7.54 -7.39
CA PRO A 109 14.56 -6.64 -6.30
C PRO A 109 13.95 -5.25 -6.50
N ASP A 110 13.65 -4.56 -5.41
CA ASP A 110 13.13 -3.19 -5.42
C ASP A 110 14.17 -2.16 -4.93
N ILE A 111 13.83 -0.88 -5.07
CA ILE A 111 14.69 0.22 -4.62
C ILE A 111 14.90 0.23 -3.09
N GLY A 112 14.02 -0.41 -2.32
CA GLY A 112 13.88 -0.18 -0.89
C GLY A 112 12.94 0.99 -0.59
N ALA A 113 13.18 1.77 0.47
CA ALA A 113 12.30 2.85 0.94
C ALA A 113 10.86 2.35 1.17
N ARG A 114 10.72 1.15 1.77
CA ARG A 114 9.45 0.42 1.94
C ARG A 114 8.42 1.21 2.73
N GLY A 115 8.85 2.08 3.64
CA GLY A 115 7.98 2.96 4.41
C GLY A 115 7.19 3.96 3.55
N LYS A 116 7.67 4.32 2.36
CA LYS A 116 6.97 5.21 1.40
C LYS A 116 6.07 4.47 0.43
N HIS A 117 6.29 3.17 0.21
CA HIS A 117 5.57 2.38 -0.79
C HIS A 117 4.15 1.97 -0.38
N PHE A 118 3.74 2.11 0.87
CA PHE A 118 2.34 1.86 1.28
C PHE A 118 1.31 2.71 0.51
N HIS A 119 1.70 3.87 0.02
CA HIS A 119 0.82 4.80 -0.69
C HIS A 119 1.09 4.85 -2.19
N TYR A 120 1.99 4.01 -2.66
CA TYR A 120 2.44 3.94 -4.03
C TYR A 120 1.55 2.99 -4.82
N PHE A 121 1.12 3.39 -6.03
CA PHE A 121 0.46 2.50 -6.97
C PHE A 121 1.51 1.75 -7.77
N GLU A 122 1.63 0.46 -7.52
CA GLU A 122 2.46 -0.42 -8.33
C GLU A 122 1.81 -0.70 -9.70
N LYS A 123 2.52 -1.36 -10.58
CA LYS A 123 2.06 -1.68 -11.94
C LYS A 123 0.78 -2.54 -11.91
N GLU A 124 0.71 -3.47 -10.98
CA GLU A 124 -0.36 -4.44 -10.78
C GLU A 124 -1.63 -3.82 -10.17
N ASP A 125 -1.52 -2.65 -9.52
CA ASP A 125 -2.66 -1.94 -8.90
C ASP A 125 -3.51 -1.17 -9.91
N ILE A 126 -3.04 -1.06 -11.15
CA ILE A 126 -3.71 -0.28 -12.19
C ILE A 126 -4.83 -1.10 -12.84
N GLY A 127 -6.07 -0.67 -12.60
CA GLY A 127 -7.26 -1.27 -13.20
C GLY A 127 -7.58 -0.69 -14.57
N TYR A 128 -7.88 -1.56 -15.55
CA TYR A 128 -8.33 -1.22 -16.90
C TYR A 128 -9.83 -1.39 -17.01
N TYR A 129 -10.53 -0.34 -17.35
CA TYR A 129 -11.99 -0.26 -17.29
C TYR A 129 -12.63 -0.68 -18.62
N ASN A 130 -13.82 -1.27 -18.51
CA ASN A 130 -14.76 -1.43 -19.60
C ASN A 130 -16.15 -1.12 -19.07
N VAL A 131 -16.72 0.00 -19.55
CA VAL A 131 -17.96 0.58 -19.01
C VAL A 131 -18.98 0.77 -20.13
N PRO A 132 -20.25 0.34 -19.97
CA PRO A 132 -21.26 0.48 -21.01
C PRO A 132 -21.69 1.95 -21.23
N THR A 133 -21.63 2.76 -20.17
CA THR A 133 -21.86 4.22 -20.20
C THR A 133 -20.73 4.91 -19.45
N PRO A 134 -20.51 6.22 -19.61
CA PRO A 134 -19.53 6.95 -18.82
C PRO A 134 -19.71 6.73 -17.32
N PHE A 135 -18.62 6.42 -16.66
CA PHE A 135 -18.56 6.15 -15.22
C PHE A 135 -17.65 7.16 -14.54
N THR A 136 -18.14 7.76 -13.47
CA THR A 136 -17.36 8.66 -12.62
C THR A 136 -17.49 8.23 -11.16
N GLU A 137 -16.37 8.14 -10.46
CA GLU A 137 -16.31 7.97 -9.01
C GLU A 137 -15.61 9.18 -8.40
N ILE A 138 -16.24 9.75 -7.37
CA ILE A 138 -15.65 10.79 -6.52
C ILE A 138 -15.63 10.26 -5.10
N PHE A 139 -14.43 10.11 -4.54
CA PHE A 139 -14.19 9.81 -3.15
C PHE A 139 -13.59 11.03 -2.47
N ALA A 140 -14.23 11.52 -1.40
CA ALA A 140 -13.72 12.61 -0.58
C ALA A 140 -13.74 12.20 0.90
N LYS A 141 -12.69 12.51 1.64
CA LYS A 141 -12.60 12.22 3.08
C LYS A 141 -11.81 13.32 3.80
N SER A 142 -12.24 13.69 5.01
CA SER A 142 -11.46 14.52 5.92
C SER A 142 -10.20 13.77 6.39
N THR A 143 -9.14 14.50 6.65
CA THR A 143 -7.90 13.99 7.26
C THR A 143 -7.82 14.36 8.74
N TYR A 144 -6.68 14.09 9.36
CA TYR A 144 -6.42 14.47 10.75
C TYR A 144 -6.00 15.92 10.80
N GLU A 145 -6.61 16.67 11.73
CA GLU A 145 -6.57 18.12 11.82
C GLU A 145 -7.06 18.78 10.52
N GLN A 146 -6.30 19.64 9.90
CA GLN A 146 -6.69 20.35 8.70
C GLN A 146 -6.29 19.61 7.43
N GLY A 147 -7.25 19.34 6.56
CA GLY A 147 -6.97 18.78 5.25
C GLY A 147 -8.05 17.83 4.73
N GLN A 148 -7.75 17.25 3.57
CA GLN A 148 -8.68 16.36 2.88
C GLN A 148 -7.95 15.38 1.96
N ILE A 149 -8.63 14.29 1.66
CA ILE A 149 -8.29 13.34 0.61
C ILE A 149 -9.37 13.45 -0.46
N LEU A 150 -8.97 13.58 -1.71
CA LEU A 150 -9.85 13.55 -2.87
C LEU A 150 -9.29 12.57 -3.90
N ASP A 151 -10.04 11.51 -4.22
CA ASP A 151 -9.69 10.54 -5.26
C ASP A 151 -10.82 10.48 -6.27
N MET A 152 -10.55 10.92 -7.49
CA MET A 152 -11.52 11.04 -8.57
C MET A 152 -11.10 10.18 -9.76
N LEU A 153 -12.08 9.56 -10.38
CA LEU A 153 -11.89 8.75 -11.57
C LEU A 153 -13.02 8.99 -12.56
N VAL A 154 -12.67 9.15 -13.83
CA VAL A 154 -13.61 9.21 -14.95
C VAL A 154 -13.17 8.17 -15.98
N SER A 155 -14.09 7.28 -16.35
CA SER A 155 -13.87 6.24 -17.36
C SER A 155 -14.94 6.29 -18.44
N VAL A 156 -14.52 6.25 -19.70
CA VAL A 156 -15.40 6.36 -20.87
C VAL A 156 -14.99 5.34 -21.92
N ASN A 157 -15.96 4.60 -22.45
CA ASN A 157 -15.79 3.86 -23.68
C ASN A 157 -16.18 4.78 -24.86
N LEU A 158 -15.22 5.17 -25.71
CA LEU A 158 -15.50 5.90 -26.94
C LEU A 158 -16.30 5.06 -27.94
N ASN A 159 -16.09 3.77 -27.90
CA ASN A 159 -16.80 2.73 -28.61
C ASN A 159 -16.59 1.41 -27.87
N PRO A 160 -17.27 0.30 -28.24
CA PRO A 160 -17.13 -1.00 -27.56
C PRO A 160 -15.72 -1.58 -27.54
N GLN A 161 -14.80 -1.07 -28.35
CA GLN A 161 -13.42 -1.54 -28.45
C GLN A 161 -12.43 -0.74 -27.64
N TYR A 162 -12.71 0.56 -27.40
CA TYR A 162 -11.73 1.49 -26.88
C TYR A 162 -12.24 2.21 -25.62
N ASN A 163 -11.53 2.04 -24.53
CA ASN A 163 -11.75 2.74 -23.28
C ASN A 163 -10.56 3.64 -22.95
N PHE A 164 -10.84 4.76 -22.31
CA PHE A 164 -9.84 5.53 -21.59
C PHE A 164 -10.37 5.97 -20.22
N THR A 165 -9.46 6.07 -19.28
CA THR A 165 -9.74 6.45 -17.90
C THR A 165 -8.71 7.45 -17.43
N ILE A 166 -9.17 8.51 -16.78
CA ILE A 166 -8.34 9.50 -16.10
C ILE A 166 -8.69 9.44 -14.61
N ALA A 167 -7.67 9.35 -13.76
CA ALA A 167 -7.86 9.36 -12.33
C ALA A 167 -6.84 10.27 -11.65
N HIS A 168 -7.25 10.90 -10.56
CA HIS A 168 -6.41 11.78 -9.76
C HIS A 168 -6.71 11.59 -8.28
N LYS A 169 -5.69 11.26 -7.49
CA LYS A 169 -5.77 11.22 -6.03
C LYS A 169 -4.87 12.31 -5.46
N GLY A 170 -5.49 13.31 -4.85
CA GLY A 170 -4.81 14.39 -4.14
C GLY A 170 -5.10 14.31 -2.64
N TYR A 171 -4.10 14.62 -1.81
CA TYR A 171 -4.30 14.67 -0.38
C TYR A 171 -3.41 15.71 0.28
N LYS A 172 -3.90 16.24 1.40
CA LYS A 172 -3.17 17.09 2.33
C LYS A 172 -3.69 16.81 3.73
N SER A 173 -2.80 16.69 4.70
CA SER A 173 -3.13 16.56 6.12
C SER A 173 -2.07 17.28 6.93
N LEU A 174 -2.49 18.12 7.87
CA LEU A 174 -1.57 18.79 8.78
C LEU A 174 -0.98 17.79 9.78
N GLY A 175 -1.83 16.86 10.28
CA GLY A 175 -1.50 15.97 11.36
C GLY A 175 -1.58 16.66 12.72
N LYS A 176 -1.77 15.88 13.77
CA LYS A 176 -1.94 16.38 15.14
C LYS A 176 -0.60 16.79 15.77
N TYR A 177 0.42 15.96 15.60
CA TYR A 177 1.73 16.17 16.22
C TYR A 177 2.63 17.06 15.37
N LEU A 178 3.62 17.70 16.03
CA LEU A 178 4.58 18.57 15.35
C LEU A 178 5.33 17.81 14.26
N ASN A 179 5.60 18.50 13.15
CA ASN A 179 6.33 18.02 12.00
C ASN A 179 5.80 16.70 11.40
N THR A 180 4.47 16.53 11.33
CA THR A 180 3.83 15.33 10.73
C THR A 180 2.99 15.64 9.49
N ARG A 181 3.09 16.83 8.91
CA ARG A 181 2.32 17.20 7.72
C ARG A 181 2.61 16.26 6.55
N SER A 182 1.55 15.81 5.89
CA SER A 182 1.62 15.03 4.65
C SER A 182 0.91 15.73 3.50
N ARG A 183 1.38 15.48 2.29
CA ARG A 183 0.73 15.91 1.05
C ARG A 183 1.16 15.00 -0.10
N GLY A 184 0.31 14.90 -1.10
CA GLY A 184 0.68 14.18 -2.30
C GLY A 184 -0.33 14.33 -3.40
N ASN A 185 0.05 13.81 -4.55
CA ASN A 185 -0.74 13.86 -5.76
C ASN A 185 -0.34 12.68 -6.64
N GLN A 186 -1.32 11.98 -7.16
CA GLN A 186 -1.16 10.78 -7.96
C GLN A 186 -2.08 10.88 -9.17
N PHE A 187 -1.52 11.13 -10.32
CA PHE A 187 -2.24 11.18 -11.60
C PHE A 187 -2.08 9.84 -12.33
N ARG A 188 -3.19 9.35 -12.89
CA ARG A 188 -3.24 8.11 -13.67
C ARG A 188 -4.00 8.35 -14.97
N PHE A 189 -3.37 8.07 -16.07
CA PHE A 189 -4.01 7.95 -17.37
C PHE A 189 -3.94 6.49 -17.81
N ILE A 190 -5.08 5.92 -18.17
CA ILE A 190 -5.21 4.49 -18.47
C ILE A 190 -6.00 4.36 -19.77
N SER A 191 -5.56 3.49 -20.64
CA SER A 191 -6.25 3.22 -21.90
C SER A 191 -6.19 1.74 -22.22
N ASN A 192 -7.26 1.21 -22.77
CA ASN A 192 -7.26 -0.13 -23.32
C ASN A 192 -8.07 -0.19 -24.62
N PHE A 193 -7.63 -1.07 -25.49
CA PHE A 193 -8.26 -1.34 -26.78
C PHE A 193 -8.36 -2.85 -27.01
N LYS A 194 -9.50 -3.30 -27.53
CA LYS A 194 -9.69 -4.67 -27.99
C LYS A 194 -10.38 -4.64 -29.35
N SER A 195 -9.71 -5.23 -30.37
CA SER A 195 -10.24 -5.23 -31.74
C SER A 195 -11.58 -5.97 -31.85
N LYS A 196 -12.42 -5.62 -32.85
CA LYS A 196 -13.75 -6.23 -33.09
C LYS A 196 -13.67 -7.75 -33.27
N ASN A 197 -12.64 -8.23 -33.94
CA ASN A 197 -12.38 -9.66 -34.14
C ASN A 197 -11.73 -10.34 -32.93
N GLN A 198 -11.47 -9.57 -31.85
CA GLN A 198 -10.84 -10.02 -30.60
C GLN A 198 -9.43 -10.65 -30.78
N LEU A 199 -8.76 -10.36 -31.91
CA LEU A 199 -7.42 -10.89 -32.18
C LEU A 199 -6.30 -9.99 -31.66
N SER A 200 -6.56 -8.72 -31.39
CA SER A 200 -5.57 -7.78 -30.88
C SER A 200 -6.11 -7.06 -29.66
N GLN A 201 -5.26 -6.92 -28.66
CA GLN A 201 -5.54 -6.14 -27.44
C GLN A 201 -4.34 -5.26 -27.16
N TRP A 202 -4.63 -4.07 -26.68
CA TRP A 202 -3.62 -3.12 -26.21
C TRP A 202 -4.04 -2.52 -24.88
N ARG A 203 -3.11 -2.46 -23.93
CA ARG A 203 -3.26 -1.82 -22.63
C ARG A 203 -2.10 -0.85 -22.42
N LEU A 204 -2.41 0.32 -21.94
CA LEU A 204 -1.44 1.37 -21.68
C LEU A 204 -1.80 2.11 -20.40
N HIS A 205 -0.80 2.43 -19.59
CA HIS A 205 -0.99 3.42 -18.55
C HIS A 205 0.23 4.35 -18.40
N PHE A 206 -0.07 5.58 -17.99
CA PHE A 206 0.90 6.53 -17.50
C PHE A 206 0.51 6.92 -16.07
N VAL A 207 1.45 6.81 -15.14
CA VAL A 207 1.25 7.14 -13.72
C VAL A 207 2.32 8.13 -13.30
N SER A 208 1.91 9.24 -12.66
CA SER A 208 2.82 10.20 -12.03
C SER A 208 2.43 10.36 -10.58
N GLN A 209 3.35 10.12 -9.66
CA GLN A 209 3.10 10.09 -8.23
C GLN A 209 4.08 10.97 -7.50
N ASN A 210 3.59 11.68 -6.48
CA ASN A 210 4.41 12.44 -5.54
C ASN A 210 3.83 12.24 -4.14
N ILE A 211 4.61 11.63 -3.26
CA ILE A 211 4.29 11.34 -1.86
C ILE A 211 5.30 12.13 -1.03
N PHE A 212 4.80 13.04 -0.20
CA PHE A 212 5.63 13.91 0.63
C PHE A 212 5.15 13.87 2.07
N ASN A 213 6.09 13.73 2.99
CA ASN A 213 5.87 13.80 4.43
C ASN A 213 6.90 14.72 5.09
N LYS A 214 6.45 15.52 6.05
CA LYS A 214 7.30 15.98 7.12
C LYS A 214 7.61 14.78 8.02
N GLU A 215 8.85 14.65 8.42
CA GLU A 215 9.36 13.51 9.20
C GLU A 215 9.79 14.01 10.58
N ASN A 216 9.09 13.55 11.60
CA ASN A 216 9.37 13.97 12.97
C ASN A 216 10.28 13.00 13.74
N GLY A 217 10.55 11.80 13.21
CA GLY A 217 11.41 10.79 13.84
C GLY A 217 10.87 10.22 15.16
N GLY A 218 9.57 10.44 15.43
CA GLY A 218 8.95 10.14 16.73
C GLY A 218 9.15 11.26 17.75
N LEU A 219 8.69 11.05 18.97
CA LEU A 219 8.88 11.97 20.08
C LEU A 219 10.29 11.84 20.67
N ASP A 220 10.82 12.94 21.20
CA ASP A 220 12.01 12.92 22.04
C ASP A 220 11.72 12.23 23.40
N PRO A 221 12.74 11.84 24.19
CA PRO A 221 12.54 11.13 25.44
C PRO A 221 11.67 11.86 26.48
N ASP A 222 11.85 13.19 26.61
CA ASP A 222 11.07 14.00 27.54
C ASP A 222 9.61 14.08 27.10
N SER A 223 9.39 14.25 25.81
CA SER A 223 8.06 14.29 25.21
C SER A 223 7.34 12.95 25.29
N ILE A 224 8.05 11.80 25.26
CA ILE A 224 7.46 10.48 25.51
C ILE A 224 6.89 10.42 26.93
N TYR A 225 7.66 10.87 27.93
CA TYR A 225 7.19 10.93 29.30
C TYR A 225 5.89 11.78 29.43
N PHE A 226 5.89 12.99 28.86
CA PHE A 226 4.71 13.85 28.87
C PHE A 226 3.53 13.24 28.10
N PHE A 227 3.78 12.54 27.00
CA PHE A 227 2.72 11.85 26.27
C PHE A 227 2.04 10.79 27.13
N GLU A 228 2.79 9.99 27.84
CA GLU A 228 2.29 8.87 28.66
C GLU A 228 1.60 9.35 29.95
N GLN A 229 2.07 10.44 30.55
CA GLN A 229 1.51 10.97 31.81
C GLN A 229 0.31 11.90 31.63
N ALA A 230 -0.04 12.28 30.42
CA ALA A 230 -1.03 13.30 30.00
C ALA A 230 -2.12 13.64 31.02
N THR A 231 -2.25 14.93 31.34
CA THR A 231 -3.08 15.66 32.25
C THR A 231 -2.49 15.95 33.65
N ASN A 232 -1.61 15.09 34.17
CA ASN A 232 -0.98 15.29 35.49
C ASN A 232 0.54 15.17 35.32
N TYR A 233 1.17 16.24 34.85
CA TYR A 233 2.63 16.28 34.76
C TYR A 233 3.23 16.74 36.07
N PHE A 234 4.13 15.94 36.63
CA PHE A 234 4.94 16.39 37.75
C PHE A 234 6.04 17.31 37.25
N VAL A 235 6.25 18.42 37.97
CA VAL A 235 7.43 19.27 37.73
C VAL A 235 8.65 18.49 38.22
N LEU A 236 9.65 18.34 37.34
CA LEU A 236 10.89 17.64 37.68
C LEU A 236 11.97 18.69 37.99
N ASP A 237 12.82 18.38 38.97
CA ASP A 237 14.04 19.12 39.20
C ASP A 237 15.12 18.87 38.11
N GLU A 238 16.25 19.55 38.22
CA GLU A 238 17.38 19.38 37.28
C GLU A 238 18.00 17.98 37.28
N PHE A 239 17.65 17.13 38.26
CA PHE A 239 18.08 15.74 38.38
C PHE A 239 17.01 14.73 37.94
N GLY A 240 15.81 15.23 37.50
CA GLY A 240 14.69 14.38 37.08
C GLY A 240 13.81 13.87 38.22
N ASN A 241 13.93 14.38 39.47
CA ASN A 241 13.07 14.03 40.59
C ASN A 241 11.84 14.91 40.60
N GLN A 242 10.70 14.39 41.08
CA GLN A 242 9.48 15.16 41.31
C GLN A 242 9.68 16.18 42.39
N ILE A 243 9.27 17.44 42.18
CA ILE A 243 9.34 18.48 43.15
C ILE A 243 8.16 18.32 44.14
N GLU A 244 8.50 18.15 45.42
CA GLU A 244 7.52 18.02 46.51
C GLU A 244 7.19 19.38 47.09
N ASN A 245 5.90 19.69 47.24
CA ASN A 245 5.39 20.91 47.90
C ASN A 245 5.53 20.79 49.42
N GLU A 246 5.40 21.91 50.15
CA GLU A 246 5.46 21.96 51.61
C GLU A 246 4.38 21.10 52.31
N ASP A 247 3.30 20.76 51.63
CA ASP A 247 2.19 19.93 52.12
C ASP A 247 2.36 18.44 51.82
N GLY A 248 3.49 18.02 51.23
CA GLY A 248 3.79 16.62 50.85
C GLY A 248 3.11 16.19 49.54
N THR A 249 2.51 17.09 48.80
CA THR A 249 2.03 16.85 47.44
C THR A 249 3.13 17.16 46.45
N PHE A 250 3.06 16.53 45.24
CA PHE A 250 4.02 16.87 44.20
C PHE A 250 3.51 18.03 43.34
N GLU A 251 4.43 18.92 42.97
CA GLU A 251 4.10 20.04 42.09
C GLU A 251 3.72 19.50 40.68
N MET A 252 2.52 19.87 40.21
CA MET A 252 2.00 19.45 38.94
C MET A 252 1.79 20.64 38.02
N ILE A 253 2.16 20.46 36.74
CA ILE A 253 1.81 21.38 35.68
C ILE A 253 0.44 20.97 35.16
N GLU A 254 -0.55 21.82 35.28
CA GLU A 254 -1.85 21.62 34.68
C GLU A 254 -1.76 21.96 33.19
N TYR A 255 -1.78 20.93 32.33
CA TYR A 255 -1.87 21.13 30.90
C TYR A 255 -3.33 21.09 30.46
N ASP A 256 -3.69 22.07 29.64
CA ASP A 256 -5.04 22.22 29.10
C ASP A 256 -5.31 21.15 27.98
N GLY A 257 -5.30 19.90 28.40
CA GLY A 257 -5.80 18.74 27.66
C GLY A 257 -5.21 18.51 26.28
N TYR A 258 -6.11 18.37 25.33
CA TYR A 258 -5.87 17.91 23.96
C TYR A 258 -4.89 18.76 23.14
N LEU A 259 -4.82 20.08 23.34
CA LEU A 259 -3.97 20.98 22.55
C LEU A 259 -2.48 20.86 22.89
N ASP A 260 -2.15 20.59 24.13
CA ASP A 260 -0.76 20.55 24.60
C ASP A 260 -0.03 19.30 24.14
N ARG A 261 -0.74 18.16 24.01
CA ARG A 261 -0.18 16.93 23.42
C ARG A 261 0.26 17.10 21.96
N SER A 262 -0.31 18.07 21.24
CA SER A 262 0.10 18.39 19.86
C SER A 262 1.44 19.13 19.76
N ARG A 263 1.93 19.69 20.88
CA ARG A 263 3.16 20.49 20.94
C ARG A 263 4.38 19.73 21.46
N LEU A 264 4.22 18.45 21.77
CA LEU A 264 5.33 17.60 22.21
C LEU A 264 6.46 17.59 21.18
N GLY A 265 7.69 17.66 21.69
CA GLY A 265 8.89 17.80 20.88
C GLY A 265 9.16 16.57 20.00
N PRO A 266 9.42 16.77 18.71
CA PRO A 266 9.83 15.68 17.84
C PRO A 266 11.35 15.52 17.87
N THR A 267 11.82 14.31 17.59
CA THR A 267 13.24 14.03 17.45
C THR A 267 13.84 14.71 16.18
N LEU A 268 13.03 14.88 15.13
CA LEU A 268 13.47 15.40 13.83
C LEU A 268 12.54 16.49 13.28
N PHE A 269 13.12 17.38 12.47
CA PHE A 269 12.40 18.35 11.64
C PHE A 269 12.67 18.15 10.15
N ALA A 270 12.77 16.90 9.70
CA ALA A 270 13.14 16.54 8.36
C ALA A 270 11.95 16.47 7.38
N GLU A 271 12.28 16.22 6.10
CA GLU A 271 11.32 16.03 5.01
C GLU A 271 11.70 14.79 4.20
N GLY A 272 10.73 13.94 3.93
CA GLY A 272 10.90 12.78 3.07
C GLY A 272 9.93 12.81 1.88
N SER A 273 10.39 12.42 0.69
CA SER A 273 9.50 12.32 -0.48
C SER A 273 9.87 11.17 -1.39
N LEU A 274 8.84 10.58 -2.00
CA LEU A 274 8.94 9.63 -3.11
C LEU A 274 8.20 10.23 -4.32
N TYR A 275 8.93 10.50 -5.38
CA TYR A 275 8.41 10.93 -6.66
C TYR A 275 8.61 9.83 -7.70
N SER A 276 7.62 9.58 -8.54
CA SER A 276 7.73 8.59 -9.60
C SER A 276 6.95 8.99 -10.85
N LYS A 277 7.45 8.49 -11.98
CA LYS A 277 6.74 8.43 -13.25
C LYS A 277 6.90 7.04 -13.83
N ARG A 278 5.79 6.42 -14.22
CA ARG A 278 5.79 5.14 -14.91
C ARG A 278 4.99 5.21 -16.20
N PHE A 279 5.58 4.70 -17.24
CA PHE A 279 4.91 4.38 -18.50
C PHE A 279 4.91 2.87 -18.69
N PHE A 280 3.75 2.32 -18.99
CA PHE A 280 3.57 0.90 -19.29
C PHE A 280 2.75 0.73 -20.57
N SER A 281 3.14 -0.19 -21.40
CA SER A 281 2.41 -0.60 -22.59
C SER A 281 2.46 -2.11 -22.73
N ASP A 282 1.33 -2.72 -23.06
CA ASP A 282 1.18 -4.15 -23.29
C ASP A 282 0.35 -4.34 -24.57
N PHE A 283 0.95 -4.98 -25.56
CA PHE A 283 0.30 -5.30 -26.81
C PHE A 283 0.26 -6.82 -26.99
N GLU A 284 -0.92 -7.37 -27.20
CA GLU A 284 -1.13 -8.78 -27.46
C GLU A 284 -1.79 -8.99 -28.81
N ARG A 285 -1.31 -9.96 -29.57
CA ARG A 285 -1.93 -10.40 -30.83
C ARG A 285 -2.03 -11.90 -30.90
N ILE A 286 -3.25 -12.38 -31.12
CA ILE A 286 -3.52 -13.79 -31.47
C ILE A 286 -3.13 -13.99 -32.93
N ILE A 287 -2.08 -14.81 -33.16
CA ILE A 287 -1.52 -15.10 -34.48
C ILE A 287 -2.17 -16.34 -35.10
N PHE A 288 -2.69 -17.23 -34.24
CA PHE A 288 -3.40 -18.43 -34.67
C PHE A 288 -4.62 -18.67 -33.79
N LYS A 289 -5.76 -18.96 -34.43
CA LYS A 289 -7.00 -19.36 -33.75
C LYS A 289 -7.66 -20.47 -34.56
N ASN A 290 -7.84 -21.63 -33.93
CA ASN A 290 -8.52 -22.76 -34.58
C ASN A 290 -10.01 -22.42 -34.77
N LYS A 291 -10.50 -22.52 -36.00
CA LYS A 291 -11.91 -22.20 -36.31
C LYS A 291 -12.90 -23.24 -35.75
N LYS A 292 -12.47 -24.51 -35.63
CA LYS A 292 -13.30 -25.61 -35.10
C LYS A 292 -13.28 -25.69 -33.58
N GLU A 293 -12.10 -25.51 -32.98
CA GLU A 293 -11.90 -25.51 -31.52
C GLU A 293 -11.53 -24.11 -31.11
N LYS A 294 -12.53 -23.30 -30.68
CA LYS A 294 -12.35 -21.90 -30.31
C LYS A 294 -11.34 -21.70 -29.16
N THR A 295 -11.00 -22.78 -28.46
CA THR A 295 -10.05 -22.82 -27.34
C THR A 295 -8.57 -22.92 -27.76
N ASN A 296 -8.30 -23.35 -28.99
CA ASN A 296 -6.90 -23.49 -29.45
C ASN A 296 -6.44 -22.17 -30.09
N THR A 297 -5.63 -21.43 -29.35
CA THR A 297 -5.05 -20.16 -29.81
C THR A 297 -3.56 -20.08 -29.53
N LEU A 298 -2.84 -19.36 -30.39
CA LEU A 298 -1.48 -18.92 -30.14
C LEU A 298 -1.47 -17.39 -30.19
N ALA A 299 -0.84 -16.75 -29.21
CA ALA A 299 -0.69 -15.31 -29.18
C ALA A 299 0.75 -14.92 -28.83
N VAL A 300 1.14 -13.74 -29.31
CA VAL A 300 2.39 -13.07 -28.97
C VAL A 300 2.04 -11.76 -28.32
N SER A 301 2.70 -11.47 -27.19
CA SER A 301 2.55 -10.19 -26.50
C SER A 301 3.92 -9.56 -26.29
N TYR A 302 3.93 -8.24 -26.35
CA TYR A 302 5.09 -7.44 -26.00
C TYR A 302 4.71 -6.43 -24.92
N GLN A 303 5.46 -6.43 -23.83
CA GLN A 303 5.29 -5.49 -22.73
C GLN A 303 6.53 -4.62 -22.61
N PHE A 304 6.28 -3.33 -22.42
CA PHE A 304 7.30 -2.33 -22.12
C PHE A 304 6.94 -1.60 -20.84
N THR A 305 7.90 -1.52 -19.92
CA THR A 305 7.80 -0.73 -18.69
C THR A 305 8.99 0.24 -18.63
N HIS A 306 8.73 1.49 -18.38
CA HIS A 306 9.75 2.46 -18.00
C HIS A 306 9.30 3.16 -16.72
N GLU A 307 10.07 2.99 -15.66
CA GLU A 307 9.78 3.57 -14.35
C GLU A 307 10.97 4.39 -13.84
N TYR A 308 10.67 5.61 -13.44
CA TYR A 308 11.59 6.50 -12.76
C TYR A 308 11.09 6.75 -11.36
N LYS A 309 11.87 6.41 -10.34
CA LYS A 309 11.61 6.71 -8.92
C LYS A 309 12.72 7.64 -8.40
N LYS A 310 12.34 8.52 -7.48
CA LYS A 310 13.22 9.46 -6.82
C LYS A 310 12.83 9.55 -5.36
N VAL A 311 13.70 9.04 -4.49
CA VAL A 311 13.57 9.18 -3.03
C VAL A 311 14.46 10.33 -2.58
N LYS A 312 13.91 11.26 -1.82
CA LYS A 312 14.64 12.42 -1.31
C LYS A 312 14.41 12.56 0.19
N TYR A 313 15.49 12.78 0.91
CA TYR A 313 15.48 13.17 2.32
C TYR A 313 16.16 14.54 2.47
N ILE A 314 15.56 15.41 3.26
CA ILE A 314 16.11 16.73 3.57
C ILE A 314 16.05 16.93 5.08
N ASP A 315 17.17 17.27 5.69
CA ASP A 315 17.24 17.77 7.06
C ASP A 315 17.72 19.22 7.04
N PRO A 316 16.82 20.22 7.18
CA PRO A 316 17.18 21.63 7.05
C PRO A 316 17.85 22.19 8.29
N MET A 317 17.69 21.54 9.44
CA MET A 317 18.08 22.11 10.73
C MET A 317 19.38 21.54 11.29
N ASN A 318 19.97 20.54 10.60
CA ASN A 318 21.15 19.86 11.13
C ASN A 318 20.88 19.49 12.61
N ASN A 319 19.87 18.63 12.81
CA ASN A 319 19.35 18.31 14.14
C ASN A 319 20.46 17.85 15.06
N LYS A 320 20.72 18.62 16.12
CA LYS A 320 21.73 18.29 17.13
C LYS A 320 21.55 16.89 17.67
N THR A 321 20.32 16.43 17.86
CA THR A 321 19.99 15.10 18.37
C THR A 321 20.43 13.98 17.43
N PHE A 322 20.28 14.16 16.11
CA PHE A 322 20.82 13.25 15.10
C PHE A 322 22.27 13.59 14.75
N GLY A 323 22.67 14.87 14.84
CA GLY A 323 24.00 15.35 14.50
C GLY A 323 25.06 15.10 15.58
N GLU A 324 24.71 15.11 16.87
CA GLU A 324 25.61 14.65 17.94
C GLU A 324 25.83 13.13 17.88
N VAL A 325 25.00 12.49 17.15
CA VAL A 325 24.85 11.06 17.00
C VAL A 325 25.43 10.56 15.68
N LEU A 326 25.37 11.37 14.63
CA LEU A 326 25.85 11.05 13.30
C LEU A 326 27.03 11.97 13.00
N GLU A 327 28.22 11.41 12.89
CA GLU A 327 29.38 12.15 12.43
C GLU A 327 29.11 12.71 11.03
N PHE A 328 28.98 14.03 10.93
CA PHE A 328 28.81 14.70 9.66
C PHE A 328 30.07 14.66 8.83
N ILE A 329 29.91 14.51 7.52
CA ILE A 329 31.02 14.76 6.59
C ILE A 329 31.44 16.22 6.69
N LYS A 330 30.51 17.17 7.04
CA LYS A 330 30.81 18.59 7.31
C LYS A 330 29.80 19.23 8.28
N ASP A 331 30.32 19.97 9.24
CA ASP A 331 29.53 20.67 10.27
C ASP A 331 28.66 21.80 9.69
N GLY A 332 27.42 21.91 10.18
CA GLY A 332 26.56 23.09 10.03
C GLY A 332 25.76 23.20 8.73
N GLN A 333 25.61 22.16 7.93
CA GLN A 333 24.94 22.22 6.63
C GLN A 333 23.60 21.46 6.58
N THR A 334 22.69 21.92 5.69
CA THR A 334 21.47 21.19 5.35
C THR A 334 21.82 19.88 4.65
N VAL A 335 21.36 18.76 5.20
CA VAL A 335 21.46 17.46 4.53
C VAL A 335 20.41 17.37 3.43
N SER A 336 20.78 16.93 2.26
CA SER A 336 19.89 16.73 1.13
C SER A 336 20.30 15.52 0.31
N ASP A 337 19.87 14.35 0.77
CA ASP A 337 20.16 13.08 0.11
C ASP A 337 19.13 12.76 -0.96
N LEU A 338 19.61 12.26 -2.09
CA LEU A 338 18.79 11.96 -3.25
C LEU A 338 19.18 10.62 -3.85
N ASN A 339 18.26 9.69 -3.84
CA ASN A 339 18.35 8.43 -4.56
C ASN A 339 17.43 8.45 -5.79
N ARG A 340 17.97 8.16 -6.97
CA ARG A 340 17.27 8.03 -8.25
C ARG A 340 17.36 6.59 -8.72
N PHE A 341 16.23 6.02 -9.04
CA PHE A 341 16.11 4.66 -9.56
C PHE A 341 15.37 4.69 -10.89
N ILE A 342 15.99 4.11 -11.90
CA ILE A 342 15.41 3.94 -13.23
C ILE A 342 15.34 2.46 -13.51
N GLU A 343 14.17 2.01 -13.92
CA GLU A 343 13.94 0.66 -14.40
C GLU A 343 13.37 0.72 -15.81
N GLN A 344 13.95 -0.04 -16.72
CA GLN A 344 13.41 -0.27 -18.05
C GLN A 344 13.31 -1.76 -18.31
N GLU A 345 12.08 -2.26 -18.48
CA GLU A 345 11.82 -3.67 -18.76
C GLU A 345 11.19 -3.83 -20.15
N ASN A 346 11.73 -4.75 -20.94
CA ASN A 346 11.21 -5.23 -22.21
C ASN A 346 10.88 -6.71 -22.04
N ARG A 347 9.62 -7.11 -22.24
CA ARG A 347 9.19 -8.50 -22.08
C ARG A 347 8.44 -8.99 -23.31
N LEU A 348 8.89 -10.10 -23.86
CA LEU A 348 8.24 -10.83 -24.95
C LEU A 348 7.55 -12.07 -24.37
N ILE A 349 6.29 -12.29 -24.70
CA ILE A 349 5.47 -13.37 -24.17
C ILE A 349 4.85 -14.16 -25.32
N PHE A 350 5.05 -15.47 -25.30
CA PHE A 350 4.36 -16.43 -26.16
C PHE A 350 3.31 -17.16 -25.32
N SER A 351 2.06 -17.10 -25.73
CA SER A 351 0.98 -17.76 -25.00
C SER A 351 0.19 -18.70 -25.89
N SER A 352 -0.22 -19.83 -25.35
CA SER A 352 -1.01 -20.85 -26.05
C SER A 352 -2.17 -21.27 -25.14
N ASP A 353 -3.39 -21.15 -25.63
CA ASP A 353 -4.56 -21.77 -25.00
C ASP A 353 -4.87 -23.07 -25.76
N SER A 354 -5.00 -24.18 -25.05
CA SER A 354 -5.25 -25.48 -25.62
C SER A 354 -5.97 -26.42 -24.65
N LYS A 355 -6.23 -27.66 -25.08
CA LYS A 355 -6.82 -28.69 -24.20
C LYS A 355 -5.94 -29.04 -22.99
N ILE A 356 -4.62 -28.88 -23.10
CA ILE A 356 -3.69 -29.09 -21.97
C ILE A 356 -3.66 -27.93 -20.97
N GLY A 357 -4.34 -26.82 -21.29
CA GLY A 357 -4.39 -25.59 -20.50
C GLY A 357 -3.80 -24.39 -21.22
N ARG A 358 -3.70 -23.28 -20.50
CA ARG A 358 -3.00 -22.07 -20.94
C ARG A 358 -1.54 -22.15 -20.54
N LEU A 359 -0.66 -22.03 -21.52
CA LEU A 359 0.78 -21.95 -21.34
C LEU A 359 1.24 -20.53 -21.70
N LYS A 360 2.17 -19.99 -20.94
CA LYS A 360 2.89 -18.75 -21.27
C LYS A 360 4.38 -18.99 -21.08
N LEU A 361 5.17 -18.61 -22.07
CA LEU A 361 6.62 -18.54 -21.98
C LEU A 361 7.01 -17.09 -22.20
N SER A 362 7.77 -16.52 -21.29
CA SER A 362 8.21 -15.13 -21.42
C SER A 362 9.71 -14.99 -21.25
N TYR A 363 10.27 -14.03 -21.99
CA TYR A 363 11.64 -13.58 -21.87
C TYR A 363 11.63 -12.07 -21.60
N SER A 364 12.28 -11.63 -20.55
CA SER A 364 12.40 -10.20 -20.22
C SER A 364 13.85 -9.77 -20.10
N LEU A 365 14.10 -8.55 -20.56
CA LEU A 365 15.34 -7.79 -20.36
C LEU A 365 15.02 -6.58 -19.50
N THR A 366 15.68 -6.46 -18.37
CA THR A 366 15.51 -5.36 -17.43
C THR A 366 16.84 -4.67 -17.20
N ASN A 367 16.86 -3.36 -17.41
CA ASN A 367 17.99 -2.49 -17.08
C ASN A 367 17.63 -1.70 -15.83
N TRP A 368 18.50 -1.74 -14.82
CA TRP A 368 18.38 -0.93 -13.62
C TRP A 368 19.54 0.05 -13.52
N ASN A 369 19.19 1.24 -13.05
CA ASN A 369 20.17 2.25 -12.71
C ASN A 369 19.76 2.91 -11.39
N ASN A 370 20.57 2.76 -10.36
CA ASN A 370 20.35 3.35 -9.05
C ASN A 370 21.48 4.34 -8.77
N ASN A 371 21.11 5.62 -8.65
CA ASN A 371 22.03 6.74 -8.51
C ASN A 371 21.80 7.47 -7.20
N PHE A 372 22.85 7.65 -6.39
CA PHE A 372 22.83 8.51 -5.22
C PHE A 372 23.53 9.83 -5.54
N LYS A 373 22.91 10.92 -5.13
CA LYS A 373 23.47 12.25 -5.19
C LYS A 373 23.39 12.90 -3.81
N ILE A 374 24.56 13.26 -3.29
CA ILE A 374 24.69 14.00 -2.04
C ILE A 374 24.95 15.46 -2.44
N TYR A 375 24.12 16.37 -1.95
CA TYR A 375 24.34 17.81 -2.17
C TYR A 375 25.20 18.38 -1.07
N ASP A 376 26.39 18.85 -1.43
CA ASP A 376 27.25 19.66 -0.60
C ASP A 376 27.21 21.11 -1.12
N ASN A 377 26.88 22.07 -0.23
CA ASN A 377 26.74 23.48 -0.61
C ASN A 377 28.08 24.18 -0.92
N GLN A 378 29.25 23.54 -0.70
CA GLN A 378 30.54 24.17 -0.85
C GLN A 378 31.41 23.66 -2.01
N ASP A 379 31.13 22.45 -2.52
CA ASP A 379 31.85 21.89 -3.64
C ASP A 379 30.94 21.57 -4.83
N ILE A 380 31.27 22.14 -5.98
CA ILE A 380 30.60 21.92 -7.27
C ILE A 380 30.72 20.45 -7.75
N ASN A 381 31.52 19.65 -7.09
CA ASN A 381 31.65 18.22 -7.35
C ASN A 381 30.59 17.43 -6.57
N ASP A 382 29.33 17.46 -7.08
CA ASP A 382 28.30 16.51 -6.70
C ASP A 382 28.84 15.07 -6.90
N SER A 383 29.17 14.38 -5.82
CA SER A 383 29.60 13.00 -5.92
C SER A 383 28.40 12.14 -6.33
N ILE A 384 28.41 11.65 -7.55
CA ILE A 384 27.40 10.71 -8.05
C ILE A 384 27.93 9.31 -7.82
N PHE A 385 27.17 8.52 -7.07
CA PHE A 385 27.45 7.10 -6.89
C PHE A 385 26.38 6.30 -7.64
N GLU A 386 26.81 5.41 -8.51
CA GLU A 386 25.93 4.67 -9.43
C GLU A 386 26.10 3.17 -9.28
N LEU A 387 24.98 2.46 -9.24
CA LEU A 387 24.91 1.01 -9.39
C LEU A 387 23.97 0.69 -10.54
N ALA A 388 24.53 0.27 -11.68
CA ALA A 388 23.78 -0.08 -12.87
C ALA A 388 23.94 -1.57 -13.18
N GLU A 389 22.84 -2.21 -13.54
CA GLU A 389 22.78 -3.65 -13.86
C GLU A 389 21.78 -3.98 -14.96
N ASP A 390 22.14 -4.97 -15.75
CA ASP A 390 21.29 -5.59 -16.76
C ASP A 390 20.96 -7.02 -16.37
N GLN A 391 19.70 -7.41 -16.44
CA GLN A 391 19.28 -8.75 -16.14
C GLN A 391 18.30 -9.28 -17.19
N SER A 392 18.42 -10.54 -17.53
CA SER A 392 17.39 -11.24 -18.27
C SER A 392 16.72 -12.31 -17.40
N ASN A 393 15.42 -12.51 -17.63
CA ASN A 393 14.64 -13.53 -16.95
C ASN A 393 13.88 -14.38 -17.97
N ILE A 394 13.77 -15.67 -17.70
CA ILE A 394 12.90 -16.59 -18.40
C ILE A 394 11.81 -17.02 -17.44
N SER A 395 10.53 -16.85 -17.83
CA SER A 395 9.41 -17.28 -17.00
C SER A 395 8.51 -18.23 -17.78
N PHE A 396 7.96 -19.18 -17.07
CA PHE A 396 7.00 -20.16 -17.57
C PHE A 396 5.79 -20.19 -16.65
N ASP A 397 4.58 -20.00 -17.22
CA ASP A 397 3.32 -20.10 -16.51
C ASP A 397 2.44 -21.16 -17.18
N TRP A 398 1.86 -22.04 -16.37
CA TRP A 398 0.88 -23.02 -16.81
C TRP A 398 -0.36 -22.95 -15.95
N LYS A 399 -1.52 -22.83 -16.59
CA LYS A 399 -2.82 -22.82 -15.93
C LYS A 399 -3.77 -23.82 -16.58
N LYS A 400 -4.31 -24.73 -15.80
CA LYS A 400 -5.29 -25.70 -16.24
C LYS A 400 -6.51 -25.67 -15.33
N ILE A 401 -7.67 -25.56 -15.96
CA ILE A 401 -8.96 -25.76 -15.29
C ILE A 401 -9.41 -27.18 -15.60
N PHE A 402 -9.63 -27.96 -14.56
CA PHE A 402 -10.07 -29.34 -14.64
C PHE A 402 -11.32 -29.50 -13.77
N GLU A 403 -12.49 -29.53 -14.39
CA GLU A 403 -13.80 -29.55 -13.72
C GLU A 403 -13.96 -28.45 -12.65
N LYS A 404 -13.85 -28.82 -11.38
CA LYS A 404 -14.00 -27.94 -10.21
C LYS A 404 -12.65 -27.40 -9.70
N TYR A 405 -11.55 -27.79 -10.32
CA TYR A 405 -10.20 -27.47 -9.85
C TYR A 405 -9.45 -26.61 -10.87
N THR A 406 -8.66 -25.70 -10.39
CA THR A 406 -7.71 -24.91 -11.17
C THR A 406 -6.32 -25.18 -10.63
N PHE A 407 -5.41 -25.55 -11.51
CA PHE A 407 -3.99 -25.72 -11.22
C PHE A 407 -3.22 -24.61 -11.94
N GLU A 408 -2.34 -23.95 -11.21
CA GLU A 408 -1.45 -22.89 -11.72
C GLU A 408 -0.02 -23.22 -11.26
N LEU A 409 0.89 -23.31 -12.21
CA LEU A 409 2.32 -23.49 -11.99
C LEU A 409 3.04 -22.29 -12.61
N ASN A 410 3.85 -21.61 -11.82
CA ASN A 410 4.67 -20.50 -12.31
C ASN A 410 6.13 -20.77 -11.94
N PHE A 411 7.01 -20.41 -12.86
CA PHE A 411 8.44 -20.55 -12.72
C PHE A 411 9.13 -19.30 -13.29
N ASN A 412 10.15 -18.81 -12.59
CA ASN A 412 11.01 -17.73 -13.07
C ASN A 412 12.47 -18.05 -12.76
N LYS A 413 13.34 -17.80 -13.72
CA LYS A 413 14.79 -17.96 -13.60
C LYS A 413 15.49 -16.73 -14.13
N SER A 414 16.37 -16.17 -13.31
CA SER A 414 17.25 -15.04 -13.62
C SER A 414 18.55 -15.50 -14.24
N SER A 415 19.14 -14.68 -15.12
CA SER A 415 20.41 -15.00 -15.79
C SER A 415 21.65 -14.65 -14.97
N LYS A 416 21.52 -13.74 -13.99
CA LYS A 416 22.63 -13.26 -13.15
C LYS A 416 22.30 -13.42 -11.66
N ASP A 417 23.31 -13.62 -10.86
CA ASP A 417 23.20 -13.76 -9.42
C ASP A 417 23.17 -12.42 -8.67
N SER A 418 23.71 -11.34 -9.26
CA SER A 418 23.78 -10.03 -8.60
C SER A 418 22.42 -9.42 -8.22
N PHE A 419 21.36 -9.71 -8.99
CA PHE A 419 19.99 -9.31 -8.73
C PHE A 419 19.03 -10.47 -8.96
N LYS A 420 19.32 -11.60 -8.35
CA LYS A 420 18.56 -12.84 -8.50
C LYS A 420 17.11 -12.68 -8.06
N SER A 421 16.22 -13.34 -8.79
CA SER A 421 14.84 -13.56 -8.38
C SER A 421 14.33 -14.82 -9.05
N ASP A 422 14.71 -15.95 -8.47
CA ASP A 422 14.33 -17.28 -8.95
C ASP A 422 13.16 -17.76 -8.12
N PHE A 423 12.11 -18.24 -8.75
CA PHE A 423 11.01 -18.84 -8.00
C PHE A 423 10.29 -19.95 -8.76
N ILE A 424 9.66 -20.81 -8.00
CA ILE A 424 8.65 -21.77 -8.44
C ILE A 424 7.45 -21.69 -7.51
N SER A 425 6.26 -21.58 -8.09
CA SER A 425 5.01 -21.60 -7.32
C SER A 425 4.00 -22.56 -7.90
N LEU A 426 3.29 -23.26 -7.04
CA LEU A 426 2.15 -24.11 -7.36
C LEU A 426 0.92 -23.58 -6.64
N ASN A 427 -0.16 -23.37 -7.35
CA ASN A 427 -1.44 -22.95 -6.78
C ASN A 427 -2.56 -23.88 -7.25
N ILE A 428 -3.30 -24.43 -6.31
CA ILE A 428 -4.43 -25.32 -6.54
C ILE A 428 -5.67 -24.71 -5.90
N LYS A 429 -6.65 -24.34 -6.71
CA LYS A 429 -7.95 -23.81 -6.26
C LYS A 429 -9.05 -24.78 -6.62
N GLY A 430 -10.06 -24.92 -5.77
CA GLY A 430 -11.16 -25.79 -6.10
C GLY A 430 -12.38 -25.65 -5.18
N ASN A 431 -13.47 -26.23 -5.67
CA ASN A 431 -14.76 -26.28 -4.97
C ASN A 431 -15.15 -27.75 -4.75
N PRO A 432 -14.49 -28.47 -3.80
CA PRO A 432 -14.73 -29.91 -3.60
C PRO A 432 -16.18 -30.22 -3.20
N LEU A 433 -16.76 -29.34 -2.38
CA LEU A 433 -18.14 -29.45 -1.88
C LEU A 433 -18.90 -28.16 -2.16
N LYS A 434 -20.22 -28.26 -2.20
CA LYS A 434 -21.09 -27.09 -2.38
C LYS A 434 -20.81 -26.04 -1.29
N ASN A 435 -20.53 -24.82 -1.71
CA ASN A 435 -20.22 -23.66 -0.86
C ASN A 435 -18.87 -23.73 -0.10
N ILE A 436 -18.04 -24.74 -0.32
CA ILE A 436 -16.68 -24.79 0.22
C ILE A 436 -15.70 -24.55 -0.91
N ASN A 437 -14.88 -23.52 -0.77
CA ASN A 437 -13.75 -23.24 -1.64
C ASN A 437 -12.47 -23.51 -0.87
N PHE A 438 -11.49 -24.09 -1.52
CA PHE A 438 -10.14 -24.17 -0.99
C PHE A 438 -9.11 -23.62 -1.99
N GLU A 439 -8.03 -23.11 -1.47
CA GLU A 439 -6.86 -22.68 -2.22
C GLU A 439 -5.63 -23.14 -1.44
N LEU A 440 -4.80 -23.96 -2.09
CA LEU A 440 -3.51 -24.38 -1.58
C LEU A 440 -2.44 -23.80 -2.48
N SER A 441 -1.54 -23.02 -1.91
CA SER A 441 -0.39 -22.48 -2.64
C SER A 441 0.92 -22.87 -1.97
N SER A 442 1.92 -23.14 -2.78
CA SER A 442 3.29 -23.32 -2.35
C SER A 442 4.20 -22.45 -3.22
N LEU A 443 5.14 -21.77 -2.60
CA LEU A 443 6.10 -20.89 -3.26
C LEU A 443 7.48 -21.15 -2.66
N ILE A 444 8.45 -21.37 -3.52
CA ILE A 444 9.87 -21.36 -3.16
C ILE A 444 10.48 -20.20 -3.97
N ILE A 445 11.07 -19.25 -3.27
CA ILE A 445 11.70 -18.07 -3.87
C ILE A 445 13.10 -17.88 -3.31
N GLU A 446 14.03 -17.57 -4.19
CA GLU A 446 15.38 -17.16 -3.86
C GLU A 446 15.66 -15.84 -4.59
N ARG A 447 15.89 -14.77 -3.82
CA ARG A 447 15.99 -13.41 -4.34
C ARG A 447 17.08 -12.61 -3.65
N SER A 448 17.69 -11.73 -4.41
CA SER A 448 18.61 -10.76 -3.85
C SER A 448 17.91 -9.75 -2.95
N PRO A 449 18.51 -9.33 -1.83
CA PRO A 449 18.02 -8.22 -1.02
C PRO A 449 17.82 -6.95 -1.85
N ASN A 450 16.93 -6.06 -1.40
CA ASN A 450 16.65 -4.82 -2.11
C ASN A 450 17.88 -3.88 -2.18
N PHE A 451 17.79 -2.86 -3.05
CA PHE A 451 18.92 -1.97 -3.29
C PHE A 451 19.40 -1.23 -2.04
N ASN A 452 18.51 -0.84 -1.11
CA ASN A 452 18.90 -0.15 0.12
C ASN A 452 19.79 -1.00 1.04
N PHE A 453 19.64 -2.32 1.04
CA PHE A 453 20.53 -3.19 1.80
C PHE A 453 21.89 -3.34 1.14
N LYS A 454 21.92 -3.39 -0.19
CA LYS A 454 23.15 -3.56 -0.94
C LYS A 454 23.97 -2.27 -1.05
N PHE A 455 23.32 -1.16 -1.32
CA PHE A 455 23.98 0.10 -1.61
C PHE A 455 23.18 1.30 -1.09
N TYR A 456 23.83 2.13 -0.28
CA TYR A 456 23.26 3.38 0.20
C TYR A 456 24.34 4.44 0.37
N ARG A 457 24.00 5.69 0.10
CA ARG A 457 24.86 6.85 0.29
C ARG A 457 24.10 8.02 0.88
N SER A 458 24.69 8.65 1.89
CA SER A 458 24.14 9.80 2.61
C SER A 458 25.24 10.80 2.92
N ALA A 459 24.87 12.05 3.21
CA ALA A 459 25.74 13.04 3.82
C ALA A 459 26.14 12.65 5.27
N TYR A 460 25.39 11.75 5.90
CA TYR A 460 25.75 11.17 7.20
C TYR A 460 26.73 10.02 7.02
N GLU A 461 27.92 10.09 7.64
CA GLU A 461 28.99 9.13 7.45
C GLU A 461 28.57 7.69 7.78
N SER A 462 27.82 7.50 8.87
CA SER A 462 27.32 6.19 9.30
C SER A 462 26.31 5.53 8.33
N TYR A 463 25.79 6.28 7.37
CA TYR A 463 24.82 5.80 6.36
C TYR A 463 25.44 5.68 4.98
N ASN A 464 26.65 5.13 4.93
CA ASN A 464 27.36 4.89 3.69
C ASN A 464 27.86 3.45 3.63
N TRP A 465 27.23 2.61 2.81
CA TRP A 465 27.63 1.20 2.67
C TRP A 465 27.53 0.70 1.23
N PHE A 466 28.32 -0.32 0.96
CA PHE A 466 28.25 -1.15 -0.23
C PHE A 466 28.47 -2.60 0.21
N ASN A 467 27.38 -3.39 0.21
CA ASN A 467 27.34 -4.77 0.69
C ASN A 467 27.16 -5.72 -0.51
N ASP A 468 28.26 -6.15 -1.10
CA ASP A 468 28.27 -7.13 -2.18
C ASP A 468 28.30 -8.59 -1.69
N SER A 469 28.55 -8.79 -0.40
CA SER A 469 28.67 -10.11 0.26
C SER A 469 27.37 -10.61 0.86
N LEU A 470 26.24 -9.89 0.74
CA LEU A 470 24.96 -10.37 1.21
C LEU A 470 24.49 -11.59 0.42
N TYR A 471 24.09 -12.62 1.14
CA TYR A 471 23.47 -13.82 0.55
C TYR A 471 22.06 -13.49 0.03
N ASP A 472 21.61 -14.25 -0.95
CA ASP A 472 20.21 -14.18 -1.41
C ASP A 472 19.27 -14.71 -0.31
N GLU A 473 18.15 -14.01 -0.11
CA GLU A 473 17.09 -14.48 0.78
C GLU A 473 16.37 -15.66 0.13
N LYS A 474 16.23 -16.76 0.89
CA LYS A 474 15.48 -17.92 0.43
C LYS A 474 14.26 -18.13 1.32
N THR A 475 13.10 -18.18 0.71
CA THR A 475 11.85 -18.42 1.43
C THR A 475 11.08 -19.56 0.80
N SER A 476 10.68 -20.52 1.64
CA SER A 476 9.72 -21.57 1.30
C SER A 476 8.41 -21.29 2.01
N ASN A 477 7.32 -21.13 1.26
CA ASN A 477 6.00 -20.81 1.78
C ASN A 477 4.99 -21.90 1.41
N ILE A 478 4.12 -22.24 2.36
CA ILE A 478 2.90 -23.03 2.13
C ILE A 478 1.74 -22.26 2.73
N ASN A 479 0.74 -21.95 1.91
CA ASN A 479 -0.49 -21.28 2.32
C ASN A 479 -1.70 -22.13 1.98
N LEU A 480 -2.59 -22.32 2.96
CA LEU A 480 -3.87 -22.99 2.82
C LEU A 480 -4.99 -22.02 3.19
N LYS A 481 -5.92 -21.80 2.27
CA LYS A 481 -7.12 -21.02 2.52
C LYS A 481 -8.37 -21.86 2.27
N ILE A 482 -9.23 -21.93 3.26
CA ILE A 482 -10.52 -22.64 3.19
C ILE A 482 -11.61 -21.61 3.47
N SER A 483 -12.63 -21.56 2.62
CA SER A 483 -13.78 -20.68 2.84
C SER A 483 -15.09 -21.45 2.71
N TYR A 484 -16.04 -21.14 3.59
CA TYR A 484 -17.42 -21.61 3.55
C TYR A 484 -18.33 -20.42 3.31
N LYS A 485 -18.84 -20.29 2.07
CA LYS A 485 -19.57 -19.10 1.61
C LYS A 485 -18.76 -17.84 1.95
N ASP A 486 -19.45 -16.76 2.32
CA ASP A 486 -18.85 -15.52 2.85
C ASP A 486 -18.89 -15.47 4.40
N LEU A 487 -19.17 -16.62 5.05
CA LEU A 487 -19.38 -16.70 6.50
C LEU A 487 -18.09 -17.00 7.26
N PHE A 488 -17.24 -17.88 6.72
CA PHE A 488 -16.01 -18.30 7.34
C PHE A 488 -14.88 -18.37 6.32
N VAL A 489 -13.72 -17.84 6.68
CA VAL A 489 -12.49 -18.02 5.93
C VAL A 489 -11.38 -18.33 6.92
N LEU A 490 -10.76 -19.50 6.78
CA LEU A 490 -9.56 -19.89 7.48
C LEU A 490 -8.38 -19.79 6.52
N THR A 491 -7.31 -19.11 6.93
CA THR A 491 -6.03 -19.08 6.23
C THR A 491 -4.95 -19.56 7.18
N ALA A 492 -4.14 -20.51 6.74
CA ALA A 492 -2.97 -21.01 7.45
C ALA A 492 -1.73 -20.80 6.59
N ASP A 493 -0.71 -20.15 7.14
CA ASP A 493 0.55 -19.87 6.48
C ASP A 493 1.69 -20.50 7.26
N TYR A 494 2.61 -21.13 6.53
CA TYR A 494 3.92 -21.54 7.02
C TYR A 494 4.99 -20.94 6.11
N ASN A 495 5.99 -20.32 6.71
CA ASN A 495 7.15 -19.78 6.00
C ASN A 495 8.43 -20.25 6.68
N GLU A 496 9.35 -20.77 5.89
CA GLU A 496 10.73 -21.04 6.28
C GLU A 496 11.61 -20.05 5.54
N ILE A 497 12.37 -19.22 6.29
CA ILE A 497 13.12 -18.10 5.75
C ILE A 497 14.59 -18.27 6.12
N ASP A 498 15.45 -18.33 5.11
CA ASP A 498 16.91 -18.32 5.25
C ASP A 498 17.47 -16.97 4.80
N ASN A 499 18.53 -16.50 5.44
CA ASN A 499 19.24 -15.26 5.12
C ASN A 499 18.33 -14.02 5.14
N TYR A 500 17.38 -13.96 6.09
CA TYR A 500 16.49 -12.80 6.22
C TYR A 500 17.30 -11.51 6.43
N THR A 501 17.12 -10.53 5.54
CA THR A 501 17.88 -9.28 5.55
C THR A 501 17.03 -8.16 6.16
N PHE A 502 17.59 -7.43 7.12
CA PHE A 502 16.88 -6.41 7.88
C PHE A 502 17.83 -5.29 8.32
N PHE A 503 17.27 -4.14 8.62
CA PHE A 503 17.99 -3.09 9.33
C PHE A 503 17.87 -3.33 10.82
N ARG A 504 18.95 -3.15 11.53
CA ARG A 504 19.04 -3.29 12.97
C ARG A 504 19.71 -2.07 13.57
N GLU A 505 19.30 -1.71 14.77
CA GLU A 505 19.96 -0.71 15.58
C GLU A 505 21.35 -1.17 16.00
N ASN A 506 22.33 -0.30 15.90
CA ASN A 506 23.70 -0.61 16.32
C ASN A 506 23.74 -0.82 17.82
N THR A 507 24.35 -1.90 18.25
CA THR A 507 24.65 -2.17 19.65
C THR A 507 26.15 -1.98 19.86
N ASN A 508 26.54 -1.43 21.00
CA ASN A 508 27.95 -1.40 21.39
C ASN A 508 28.45 -2.85 21.53
N ALA A 509 29.39 -3.23 20.69
CA ALA A 509 29.94 -4.60 20.63
C ALA A 509 30.59 -5.05 21.94
N LEU A 510 31.00 -4.11 22.82
CA LEU A 510 31.67 -4.41 24.09
C LEU A 510 30.70 -4.51 25.27
N THR A 511 29.63 -3.72 25.31
CA THR A 511 28.69 -3.65 26.45
C THR A 511 27.37 -4.36 26.15
N GLY A 512 27.05 -4.63 24.89
CA GLY A 512 25.73 -5.13 24.47
C GLY A 512 24.61 -4.10 24.63
N GLU A 513 24.91 -2.88 25.08
CA GLU A 513 23.97 -1.79 25.22
C GLU A 513 23.66 -1.20 23.85
N THR A 514 22.37 -0.94 23.61
CA THR A 514 21.94 -0.20 22.43
C THR A 514 22.57 1.18 22.46
N ASP A 515 23.19 1.56 21.35
CA ASP A 515 23.66 2.91 21.19
C ASP A 515 22.46 3.87 21.27
N THR A 516 22.50 4.86 22.15
CA THR A 516 21.45 5.88 22.28
C THR A 516 21.17 6.64 21.00
N LYS A 517 21.95 6.37 19.97
CA LYS A 517 22.04 7.08 18.69
C LYS A 517 21.07 6.59 17.61
N ARG A 518 20.27 5.54 17.84
CA ARG A 518 19.32 4.99 16.84
C ARG A 518 19.91 4.80 15.44
N LEU A 519 21.18 4.44 15.36
CA LEU A 519 21.87 4.18 14.10
C LEU A 519 21.40 2.84 13.52
N ALA A 520 21.09 2.82 12.24
CA ALA A 520 20.69 1.61 11.54
C ALA A 520 21.84 1.02 10.73
N SER A 521 22.09 -0.26 10.91
CA SER A 521 23.01 -1.04 10.08
C SER A 521 22.29 -2.18 9.36
N VAL A 522 22.83 -2.57 8.21
CA VAL A 522 22.35 -3.72 7.46
C VAL A 522 22.83 -5.00 8.13
N ASN A 523 21.90 -5.90 8.40
CA ASN A 523 22.16 -7.20 8.99
C ASN A 523 21.46 -8.30 8.22
N GLN A 524 21.97 -9.50 8.32
CA GLN A 524 21.37 -10.69 7.74
C GLN A 524 21.35 -11.79 8.79
N ALA A 525 20.20 -12.45 8.96
CA ALA A 525 20.05 -13.54 9.89
C ALA A 525 20.89 -14.74 9.44
N ASP A 526 21.74 -15.23 10.33
CA ASP A 526 22.58 -16.40 10.12
C ASP A 526 21.87 -17.72 10.47
N VAL A 527 20.64 -17.62 10.95
CA VAL A 527 19.81 -18.76 11.36
C VAL A 527 18.47 -18.70 10.63
N LYS A 528 17.91 -19.88 10.44
CA LYS A 528 16.61 -20.09 9.83
C LYS A 528 15.49 -19.57 10.73
N ILE A 529 14.50 -18.89 10.12
CA ILE A 529 13.29 -18.42 10.78
C ILE A 529 12.11 -19.25 10.29
N ASN A 530 11.40 -19.89 11.21
CA ASN A 530 10.13 -20.55 10.93
C ASN A 530 8.99 -19.66 11.43
N TYR A 531 8.12 -19.27 10.52
CA TYR A 531 6.96 -18.43 10.83
C TYR A 531 5.66 -19.15 10.52
N TYR A 532 4.77 -19.20 11.49
CA TYR A 532 3.44 -19.80 11.43
C TYR A 532 2.38 -18.73 11.63
N SER A 533 1.31 -18.75 10.85
CA SER A 533 0.19 -17.84 11.02
C SER A 533 -1.14 -18.53 10.70
N PHE A 534 -2.13 -18.31 11.56
CA PHE A 534 -3.50 -18.79 11.41
C PHE A 534 -4.44 -17.58 11.49
N LYS A 535 -5.15 -17.30 10.42
CA LYS A 535 -6.12 -16.18 10.34
C LYS A 535 -7.52 -16.73 10.13
N LEU A 536 -8.43 -16.41 11.04
CA LEU A 536 -9.85 -16.76 10.96
C LEU A 536 -10.66 -15.49 10.72
N PHE A 537 -11.47 -15.50 9.68
CA PHE A 537 -12.55 -14.54 9.47
C PHE A 537 -13.89 -15.24 9.68
N SER A 538 -14.82 -14.62 10.42
CA SER A 538 -16.17 -15.09 10.54
C SER A 538 -17.18 -13.95 10.49
N LYS A 539 -18.34 -14.21 9.86
CA LYS A 539 -19.47 -13.31 9.81
C LYS A 539 -20.74 -14.09 10.17
N VAL A 540 -21.48 -13.60 11.15
CA VAL A 540 -22.76 -14.19 11.57
C VAL A 540 -23.82 -13.09 11.58
N ASP A 541 -24.93 -13.34 10.89
CA ASP A 541 -26.05 -12.39 10.76
C ASP A 541 -27.23 -12.83 11.63
N PHE A 542 -27.76 -11.91 12.44
CA PHE A 542 -28.93 -12.09 13.31
C PHE A 542 -29.99 -11.02 12.98
N GLY A 543 -30.77 -11.27 11.95
CA GLY A 543 -31.74 -10.29 11.45
C GLY A 543 -31.06 -9.03 10.92
N LYS A 544 -31.21 -7.91 11.62
CA LYS A 544 -30.58 -6.63 11.26
C LYS A 544 -29.19 -6.43 11.87
N PHE A 545 -28.78 -7.31 12.77
CA PHE A 545 -27.48 -7.27 13.40
C PHE A 545 -26.52 -8.26 12.74
N SER A 546 -25.26 -7.89 12.67
CA SER A 546 -24.17 -8.76 12.20
C SER A 546 -22.99 -8.66 13.16
N ILE A 547 -22.35 -9.79 13.41
CA ILE A 547 -21.07 -9.87 14.12
C ILE A 547 -20.03 -10.31 13.10
N VAL A 548 -18.98 -9.52 12.96
CA VAL A 548 -17.86 -9.80 12.04
C VAL A 548 -16.57 -9.84 12.85
N ASN A 549 -15.90 -10.99 12.83
CA ASN A 549 -14.66 -11.20 13.55
C ASN A 549 -13.54 -11.52 12.57
N THR A 550 -12.36 -10.99 12.85
CA THR A 550 -11.10 -11.40 12.24
C THR A 550 -10.09 -11.56 13.36
N ALA A 551 -9.48 -12.73 13.46
CA ALA A 551 -8.42 -13.00 14.43
C ALA A 551 -7.25 -13.67 13.72
N ARG A 552 -6.05 -13.29 14.09
CA ARG A 552 -4.79 -13.91 13.66
C ARG A 552 -4.01 -14.34 14.89
N TYR A 553 -3.61 -15.58 14.90
CA TYR A 553 -2.57 -16.12 15.77
C TYR A 553 -1.31 -16.33 14.94
N GLN A 554 -0.15 -15.96 15.48
CA GLN A 554 1.11 -16.14 14.79
C GLN A 554 2.22 -16.49 15.78
N LYS A 555 3.15 -17.31 15.33
CA LYS A 555 4.30 -17.75 16.08
C LYS A 555 5.52 -17.77 15.19
N LYS A 556 6.65 -17.35 15.73
CA LYS A 556 7.95 -17.51 15.09
C LYS A 556 8.83 -18.40 15.95
N GLU A 557 9.65 -19.19 15.30
CA GLU A 557 10.69 -20.01 15.91
C GLU A 557 12.01 -19.70 15.21
N GLN A 558 12.99 -19.32 15.97
CA GLN A 558 14.31 -18.96 15.51
C GLN A 558 15.33 -19.50 16.52
N GLU A 559 16.31 -20.25 16.06
CA GLU A 559 17.46 -20.61 16.89
C GLU A 559 18.39 -19.38 16.98
N PHE A 560 18.88 -19.09 18.17
CA PHE A 560 19.77 -17.94 18.37
C PHE A 560 21.22 -18.39 18.37
N SER A 561 22.03 -17.89 17.43
CA SER A 561 23.47 -18.19 17.40
C SER A 561 24.30 -17.21 18.23
N PHE A 562 23.92 -15.93 18.32
CA PHE A 562 24.55 -14.92 19.16
C PHE A 562 23.53 -13.91 19.70
N GLY A 563 23.39 -13.85 21.05
CA GLY A 563 22.80 -12.70 21.73
C GLY A 563 21.27 -12.60 21.73
N ASN A 564 20.49 -13.69 21.73
CA ASN A 564 19.02 -13.72 21.97
C ASN A 564 18.18 -12.65 21.21
N LEU A 565 18.57 -12.26 20.01
CA LEU A 565 17.93 -11.17 19.29
C LEU A 565 16.93 -11.69 18.26
N SER A 566 15.70 -11.28 18.43
CA SER A 566 14.62 -11.54 17.48
C SER A 566 14.77 -10.66 16.24
N THR A 567 14.67 -11.23 15.06
CA THR A 567 14.85 -10.50 13.78
C THR A 567 13.53 -10.21 13.06
N LEU A 568 12.53 -11.04 13.26
CA LEU A 568 11.18 -10.87 12.71
C LEU A 568 10.20 -10.58 13.86
N ASN A 569 9.86 -9.31 14.04
CA ASN A 569 9.06 -8.84 15.17
C ASN A 569 7.59 -8.67 14.77
N VAL A 570 6.72 -9.53 15.32
CA VAL A 570 5.28 -9.51 15.12
C VAL A 570 4.56 -9.86 16.42
N PRO A 571 3.35 -9.29 16.70
CA PRO A 571 2.56 -9.67 17.87
C PRO A 571 2.03 -11.10 17.73
N GLU A 572 1.84 -11.80 18.83
CA GLU A 572 1.30 -13.16 18.82
C GLU A 572 -0.16 -13.20 18.38
N TRP A 573 -0.97 -12.25 18.84
CA TRP A 573 -2.37 -12.12 18.49
C TRP A 573 -2.69 -10.74 17.89
N VAL A 574 -3.51 -10.77 16.84
CA VAL A 574 -4.16 -9.57 16.27
C VAL A 574 -5.63 -9.88 16.10
N THR A 575 -6.52 -8.99 16.57
CA THR A 575 -7.95 -9.21 16.42
C THR A 575 -8.70 -7.93 16.07
N ARG A 576 -9.76 -8.10 15.26
CA ARG A 576 -10.72 -7.05 14.93
C ARG A 576 -12.12 -7.63 14.98
N ASN A 577 -12.95 -7.11 15.87
CA ASN A 577 -14.30 -7.60 16.13
C ASN A 577 -15.27 -6.44 15.94
N THR A 578 -16.30 -6.64 15.13
CA THR A 578 -17.28 -5.61 14.79
C THR A 578 -18.68 -6.10 15.06
N ILE A 579 -19.45 -5.33 15.81
CA ILE A 579 -20.91 -5.50 15.95
C ILE A 579 -21.55 -4.37 15.19
N MET A 580 -22.44 -4.70 14.24
CA MET A 580 -23.09 -3.70 13.41
C MET A 580 -24.58 -3.96 13.24
N TYR A 581 -25.31 -2.88 13.08
CA TYR A 581 -26.72 -2.85 12.73
C TYR A 581 -26.86 -2.33 11.29
N SER A 582 -27.69 -2.98 10.49
CA SER A 582 -27.96 -2.58 9.10
C SER A 582 -29.47 -2.61 8.83
N ALA A 583 -30.02 -1.55 8.26
CA ALA A 583 -31.42 -1.46 7.93
C ALA A 583 -31.72 -0.50 6.77
N ASP A 584 -32.75 -0.85 6.01
CA ASP A 584 -33.44 0.11 5.15
C ASP A 584 -34.42 0.94 5.99
N VAL A 585 -34.38 2.25 5.79
CA VAL A 585 -35.27 3.22 6.45
C VAL A 585 -35.93 4.12 5.40
N PHE A 586 -36.96 4.87 5.79
CA PHE A 586 -37.74 5.75 4.91
C PHE A 586 -38.20 5.06 3.61
N ASN A 587 -38.91 3.94 3.72
CA ASN A 587 -39.42 3.15 2.58
C ASN A 587 -38.31 2.76 1.59
N LYS A 588 -37.13 2.34 2.11
CA LYS A 588 -35.93 1.94 1.33
C LYS A 588 -35.24 3.10 0.57
N SER A 589 -35.58 4.35 0.87
CA SER A 589 -34.90 5.49 0.29
C SER A 589 -33.49 5.72 0.87
N LEU A 590 -33.27 5.23 2.09
CA LEU A 590 -31.99 5.32 2.80
C LEU A 590 -31.64 3.96 3.40
N PHE A 591 -30.46 3.44 3.06
CA PHE A 591 -29.87 2.30 3.76
C PHE A 591 -28.84 2.82 4.76
N ILE A 592 -28.93 2.37 6.01
CA ILE A 592 -27.99 2.71 7.07
C ILE A 592 -27.24 1.49 7.56
N GLN A 593 -26.00 1.69 7.97
CA GLN A 593 -25.17 0.72 8.65
C GLN A 593 -24.35 1.43 9.72
N THR A 594 -24.48 1.01 10.96
CA THR A 594 -23.77 1.60 12.11
C THR A 594 -23.27 0.52 13.03
N GLY A 595 -22.20 0.80 13.75
CA GLY A 595 -21.62 -0.20 14.65
C GLY A 595 -20.36 0.27 15.36
N ILE A 596 -19.82 -0.66 16.14
CA ILE A 596 -18.57 -0.49 16.88
C ILE A 596 -17.61 -1.57 16.45
N THR A 597 -16.37 -1.19 16.22
CA THR A 597 -15.26 -2.07 15.92
C THR A 597 -14.24 -2.02 17.06
N PHE A 598 -13.91 -3.17 17.60
CA PHE A 598 -12.84 -3.39 18.55
C PHE A 598 -11.60 -3.89 17.80
N ASN A 599 -10.45 -3.26 18.01
CA ASN A 599 -9.14 -3.65 17.48
C ASN A 599 -8.18 -3.85 18.64
N TYR A 600 -7.38 -4.91 18.56
CA TYR A 600 -6.40 -5.24 19.60
C TYR A 600 -5.27 -6.08 19.02
N PHE A 601 -4.07 -5.91 19.55
CA PHE A 601 -2.92 -6.77 19.34
C PHE A 601 -2.07 -6.87 20.61
N THR A 602 -1.44 -8.03 20.81
CA THR A 602 -0.58 -8.29 21.97
C THR A 602 0.72 -7.50 21.90
N LYS A 603 1.37 -7.28 23.03
CA LYS A 603 2.69 -6.65 23.10
C LYS A 603 3.71 -7.37 22.23
N PHE A 604 4.57 -6.59 21.59
CA PHE A 604 5.70 -7.06 20.80
C PHE A 604 6.74 -5.96 20.62
N PHE A 605 7.97 -6.34 20.33
CA PHE A 605 9.03 -5.41 19.95
C PHE A 605 8.80 -4.93 18.52
N ALA A 606 8.09 -3.83 18.35
CA ALA A 606 7.85 -3.30 17.02
C ALA A 606 9.11 -2.66 16.44
N ASP A 607 9.31 -2.81 15.14
CA ASP A 607 10.35 -2.08 14.44
C ASP A 607 10.03 -0.58 14.43
N TYR A 608 11.02 0.29 14.59
CA TYR A 608 10.81 1.73 14.44
C TYR A 608 11.11 2.20 13.02
N TYR A 609 10.40 3.25 12.61
CA TYR A 609 10.60 3.85 11.30
C TYR A 609 11.78 4.83 11.30
N ASN A 610 12.76 4.59 10.42
CA ASN A 610 13.87 5.49 10.19
C ASN A 610 13.62 6.32 8.91
N PRO A 611 13.34 7.64 9.05
CA PRO A 611 13.00 8.49 7.90
C PRO A 611 14.12 8.70 6.89
N LEU A 612 15.39 8.64 7.32
CA LEU A 612 16.55 8.86 6.46
C LEU A 612 16.60 7.82 5.33
N ILE A 613 16.52 6.56 5.70
CA ILE A 613 16.50 5.44 4.75
C ILE A 613 15.09 5.08 4.28
N SER A 614 14.06 5.66 4.91
CA SER A 614 12.64 5.35 4.69
C SER A 614 12.31 3.86 4.89
N GLU A 615 12.93 3.24 5.89
CA GLU A 615 12.84 1.81 6.22
C GLU A 615 12.51 1.60 7.69
N PHE A 616 12.16 0.36 8.04
CA PHE A 616 11.93 -0.06 9.40
C PHE A 616 13.18 -0.72 9.96
N VAL A 617 13.51 -0.39 11.22
CA VAL A 617 14.72 -0.85 11.92
C VAL A 617 14.30 -1.69 13.12
N THR A 618 14.81 -2.89 13.18
CA THR A 618 14.52 -3.87 14.22
C THR A 618 15.20 -3.47 15.53
N GLN A 619 14.43 -3.48 16.61
CA GLN A 619 14.86 -3.28 17.99
C GLN A 619 14.21 -4.31 18.92
N ASN A 620 14.79 -4.54 20.12
CA ASN A 620 14.34 -5.54 21.08
C ASN A 620 14.38 -5.02 22.54
N TYR A 621 14.15 -3.72 22.76
CA TYR A 621 14.18 -3.10 24.09
C TYR A 621 12.86 -2.43 24.48
N LYS A 622 12.04 -1.93 23.54
CA LYS A 622 10.74 -1.33 23.83
C LYS A 622 9.61 -2.07 23.12
N GLU A 623 8.71 -2.64 23.90
CA GLU A 623 7.49 -3.25 23.40
C GLU A 623 6.38 -2.22 23.24
N ILE A 624 5.53 -2.40 22.22
CA ILE A 624 4.26 -1.69 22.05
C ILE A 624 3.12 -2.69 21.90
N GLY A 625 1.91 -2.23 22.12
CA GLY A 625 0.70 -3.07 22.03
C GLY A 625 -0.03 -3.19 23.35
N ASP A 626 -0.95 -4.14 23.44
CA ASP A 626 -1.79 -4.40 24.62
C ASP A 626 -2.73 -3.23 24.98
N TYR A 627 -3.05 -2.40 24.00
CA TYR A 627 -4.06 -1.37 24.17
C TYR A 627 -5.28 -1.63 23.28
N PRO A 628 -6.49 -1.65 23.86
CA PRO A 628 -7.73 -1.82 23.12
C PRO A 628 -8.10 -0.53 22.41
N ARG A 629 -8.53 -0.63 21.14
CA ARG A 629 -9.08 0.50 20.39
C ARG A 629 -10.51 0.23 19.99
N PHE A 630 -11.40 1.17 20.28
CA PHE A 630 -12.77 1.15 19.85
C PHE A 630 -13.02 2.25 18.82
N ASP A 631 -13.55 1.86 17.68
CA ASP A 631 -13.98 2.78 16.63
C ASP A 631 -15.51 2.68 16.49
N PHE A 632 -16.19 3.82 16.46
CA PHE A 632 -17.60 3.89 16.07
C PHE A 632 -17.69 4.32 14.62
N PHE A 633 -18.66 3.76 13.89
CA PHE A 633 -18.95 4.19 12.52
C PHE A 633 -20.44 4.28 12.24
N PHE A 634 -20.78 5.21 11.35
CA PHE A 634 -22.10 5.38 10.78
C PHE A 634 -21.98 5.59 9.27
N ASN A 635 -22.53 4.67 8.48
CA ASN A 635 -22.57 4.71 7.05
C ASN A 635 -24.00 4.87 6.57
N ALA A 636 -24.21 5.68 5.55
CA ALA A 636 -25.50 5.90 4.93
C ALA A 636 -25.38 5.82 3.40
N LYS A 637 -26.33 5.17 2.75
CA LYS A 637 -26.43 5.12 1.29
C LYS A 637 -27.76 5.67 0.83
N ILE A 638 -27.70 6.69 -0.03
CA ILE A 638 -28.84 7.30 -0.70
C ILE A 638 -28.58 7.17 -2.20
N GLN A 639 -29.36 6.30 -2.85
CA GLN A 639 -29.15 6.00 -4.27
C GLN A 639 -27.70 5.56 -4.56
N GLN A 640 -26.92 6.37 -5.27
CA GLN A 640 -25.54 6.12 -5.68
C GLN A 640 -24.50 6.82 -4.78
N THR A 641 -24.97 7.57 -3.78
CA THR A 641 -24.15 8.32 -2.85
C THR A 641 -24.02 7.54 -1.53
N ARG A 642 -22.80 7.42 -1.04
CA ARG A 642 -22.48 6.84 0.26
C ARG A 642 -21.80 7.90 1.10
N VAL A 643 -22.32 8.14 2.28
CA VAL A 643 -21.77 9.04 3.29
C VAL A 643 -21.36 8.22 4.48
N PHE A 644 -20.24 8.55 5.09
CA PHE A 644 -19.78 7.85 6.28
C PHE A 644 -19.16 8.82 7.28
N ILE A 645 -19.40 8.49 8.55
CA ILE A 645 -18.83 9.15 9.72
C ILE A 645 -18.11 8.04 10.49
N LYS A 646 -16.88 8.32 10.91
CA LYS A 646 -16.12 7.41 11.76
C LYS A 646 -15.53 8.19 12.91
N VAL A 647 -15.72 7.69 14.13
CA VAL A 647 -15.00 8.14 15.33
C VAL A 647 -13.96 7.07 15.63
N GLU A 648 -12.70 7.39 15.36
CA GLU A 648 -11.58 6.47 15.56
C GLU A 648 -11.02 6.68 16.98
N HIS A 649 -10.63 5.58 17.64
CA HIS A 649 -10.03 5.55 18.97
C HIS A 649 -10.88 6.26 20.03
N LEU A 650 -12.17 5.92 20.07
CA LEU A 650 -13.19 6.51 20.96
C LEU A 650 -12.78 6.48 22.45
N ASN A 651 -12.00 5.47 22.84
CA ASN A 651 -11.60 5.23 24.24
C ASN A 651 -10.21 5.81 24.60
N SER A 652 -9.58 6.61 23.76
CA SER A 652 -8.20 7.08 23.99
C SER A 652 -8.00 7.82 25.31
N SER A 653 -9.02 8.52 25.82
CA SER A 653 -8.96 9.24 27.11
C SER A 653 -9.32 8.37 28.33
N PHE A 654 -9.75 7.10 28.14
CA PHE A 654 -10.24 6.25 29.23
C PHE A 654 -9.30 5.08 29.57
N THR A 655 -8.42 4.69 28.64
CA THR A 655 -7.61 3.47 28.74
C THR A 655 -6.11 3.75 28.89
N GLY A 656 -5.74 4.96 29.31
CA GLY A 656 -4.35 5.40 29.41
C GLY A 656 -3.81 5.91 28.08
N TYR A 657 -2.57 6.36 28.07
CA TYR A 657 -1.93 6.99 26.92
C TYR A 657 -0.72 6.20 26.38
N ASP A 658 -0.63 4.91 26.71
CA ASP A 658 0.42 4.02 26.25
C ASP A 658 0.05 3.36 24.90
N TYR A 659 -0.22 4.19 23.89
CA TYR A 659 -0.57 3.72 22.55
C TYR A 659 0.37 4.28 21.47
N TYR A 660 1.06 3.36 20.82
CA TYR A 660 2.12 3.65 19.87
C TYR A 660 1.93 2.94 18.53
N SER A 661 2.43 3.55 17.46
CA SER A 661 2.54 2.95 16.11
C SER A 661 3.90 2.32 15.87
N ASP A 662 4.93 2.87 16.52
CA ASP A 662 6.27 2.31 16.69
C ASP A 662 6.82 2.77 18.05
N PRO A 663 7.99 2.31 18.53
CA PRO A 663 8.51 2.63 19.86
C PRO A 663 8.56 4.12 20.23
N PHE A 664 8.63 5.01 19.23
CA PHE A 664 8.79 6.45 19.43
C PHE A 664 7.64 7.29 18.86
N SER A 665 6.79 6.67 18.05
CA SER A 665 5.72 7.36 17.32
C SER A 665 4.36 7.04 17.93
N PRO A 666 3.77 7.98 18.70
CA PRO A 666 2.44 7.79 19.27
C PRO A 666 1.39 7.52 18.21
N TYR A 667 0.46 6.63 18.51
CA TYR A 667 -0.78 6.57 17.76
C TYR A 667 -1.63 7.81 18.08
N ARG A 668 -2.65 8.07 17.31
CA ARG A 668 -3.50 9.24 17.48
C ARG A 668 -4.56 9.05 18.58
N ASP A 669 -4.91 10.13 19.22
CA ASP A 669 -6.08 10.24 20.10
C ASP A 669 -7.39 10.12 19.30
N MET A 670 -8.53 10.23 19.99
CA MET A 670 -9.85 10.24 19.36
C MET A 670 -9.92 11.25 18.21
N SER A 671 -10.43 10.81 17.09
CA SER A 671 -10.65 11.67 15.93
C SER A 671 -11.94 11.35 15.19
N VAL A 672 -12.65 12.40 14.74
CA VAL A 672 -13.88 12.27 13.97
C VAL A 672 -13.56 12.50 12.49
N ARG A 673 -14.00 11.59 11.64
CA ARG A 673 -13.75 11.65 10.21
C ARG A 673 -15.06 11.54 9.43
N LEU A 674 -15.17 12.39 8.42
CA LEU A 674 -16.29 12.43 7.49
C LEU A 674 -15.82 12.02 6.10
N GLY A 675 -16.66 11.32 5.37
CA GLY A 675 -16.34 10.93 4.01
C GLY A 675 -17.57 10.75 3.13
N LEU A 676 -17.32 10.82 1.82
CA LEU A 676 -18.31 10.70 0.77
C LEU A 676 -17.74 9.87 -0.37
N VAL A 677 -18.55 8.95 -0.90
CA VAL A 677 -18.31 8.33 -2.21
C VAL A 677 -19.53 8.54 -3.07
N TRP A 678 -19.32 9.08 -4.25
CA TRP A 678 -20.37 9.31 -5.23
C TRP A 678 -20.02 8.65 -6.56
N ASN A 679 -20.88 7.72 -6.99
CA ASN A 679 -20.75 7.03 -8.27
C ASN A 679 -21.80 7.55 -9.24
N PHE A 680 -21.36 7.99 -10.42
CA PHE A 680 -22.21 8.42 -11.50
C PHE A 680 -22.14 7.42 -12.65
N PHE A 681 -23.33 7.08 -13.17
CA PHE A 681 -23.52 6.24 -14.35
C PHE A 681 -24.38 7.02 -15.32
N SER A 682 -23.79 7.62 -16.37
CA SER A 682 -24.50 8.51 -17.31
C SER A 682 -25.17 7.74 -18.45
#